data_43812c8f8cd998e6d1dd1eaf0a4bcffa
#
_entry.id   43812c8f8cd998e6d1dd1eaf0a4bcffa
#
_cell.length_a   1.000
_cell.length_b   1.000
_cell.length_c   1.000
_cell.angle_alpha   90.00
_cell.angle_beta   90.00
_cell.angle_gamma   90.00
#
_symmetry.space_group_name_H-M   'P 1'
#
loop_
_entity.id
_entity.type
_entity.pdbx_description
1 polymer ?
#
loop_
_entity_poly.entity_id
_entity_poly.type
_entity_poly.pdbx_seq_one_letter_code
_entity_poly.pdbx_strand_id
1 'polypeptide(L)'
;MQRVHRFRVWPDVSLSLLVQLRSLTLRTRPLSTLCFLLWSLTIATELSASEQEDCEQLLLTGQYQACIQASALAIEKKAYGSEWPLLKAQAEFAVGQYAEAQQTINAGLKRYSWSLPLRYLAWQINHLNNEHEAADAFLNSIHELASRSAWRYTDADSLVALGQASLQRGMDPGQVLETFFDRAIQEYPDQRAAWLASGNLALAKHDYALANETFTAGLKQVPKDPDLLFGLSQALARSDSQRAAVLAAEVLEINPRHIPARMMQVGQLIDSEQYEAAKTELNQILSINPHLASAWASLAAIAHFENRPSDETAYYWQALCHHDQNPHVDYLIGKTLSEHYRFSEGATYQKQALEKEEKYLPARIQLAQDQLRLGQEISGWEHAQQAHNQDGYDTTIFNLLELKDQLAQFRTLEDDSFIIRMEAREAAIYGEQVKALLHEAKQSLCQKYGLKLNQKITVEIFPDPDDFAVRTFGMPAVSGYLGVCFGKVITANSPASQADHPANWQSVLWHEFCHVVTLELTHNKMPRWISEGISVYEERQKNTFWGETMTPQYREMILQGETTPISQLSSAFINPKSSLHIQFAYYQSSMVVEYLVRNFGLETVRKILVDLQAGIPINVAIERRTKILGELEEEYAVWLKQQALDFAPQADWSEQDLRPLLNDDTKRFDDWIREHPDHFRGLMAYATILSEENRTAELETTLKKLVEIYPEYTGADNAAQQLAQLYQNQKRFAEEQQILEEHARINPDALEVYQRLIELYQQQEDWSAVYQTAHLAHAVNPLNQDSQLSLATTCTRLDRRQEAIQAYRAILALDPHNKAEIHYQIARLLKSENQQQAKRHTLIALEQAPRFRAAHLLLLELTTENATPRSQRN
;
A
#
# COMPACT_ATOMS: atom_id res chain seq x y z
N MET A 1 -4.25 17.24 -17.32
CA MET A 1 -5.05 18.05 -18.29
C MET A 1 -6.53 17.78 -18.04
N GLN A 2 -7.20 18.73 -17.44
CA GLN A 2 -8.62 18.66 -17.11
C GLN A 2 -9.47 18.71 -18.38
N ARG A 3 -10.33 17.73 -18.58
CA ARG A 3 -11.47 17.86 -19.49
C ARG A 3 -12.76 17.89 -18.67
N VAL A 4 -13.30 19.08 -18.54
CA VAL A 4 -14.62 19.36 -17.97
C VAL A 4 -15.66 18.99 -19.02
N HIS A 5 -16.52 18.02 -18.74
CA HIS A 5 -17.76 17.80 -19.48
C HIS A 5 -18.92 18.54 -18.79
N ARG A 6 -19.45 19.55 -19.52
CA ARG A 6 -20.64 20.32 -19.16
C ARG A 6 -21.88 19.43 -19.33
N PHE A 7 -22.62 19.23 -18.26
CA PHE A 7 -24.01 18.78 -18.32
C PHE A 7 -24.89 19.91 -18.86
N ARG A 8 -25.65 19.62 -19.93
CA ARG A 8 -26.78 20.44 -20.36
C ARG A 8 -28.03 19.91 -19.71
N VAL A 9 -28.66 20.75 -18.91
CA VAL A 9 -30.01 20.60 -18.37
C VAL A 9 -31.02 20.86 -19.48
N TRP A 10 -32.01 20.00 -19.63
CA TRP A 10 -33.22 20.25 -20.41
C TRP A 10 -34.44 20.24 -19.48
N PRO A 11 -35.43 21.13 -19.71
CA PRO A 11 -36.47 21.42 -18.73
C PRO A 11 -37.70 20.54 -18.83
N ASP A 12 -38.41 20.49 -17.73
CA ASP A 12 -39.75 19.93 -17.49
C ASP A 12 -40.76 20.24 -18.57
N VAL A 13 -41.49 19.17 -19.01
CA VAL A 13 -42.81 19.36 -19.61
C VAL A 13 -43.85 18.56 -18.80
N SER A 14 -44.76 19.35 -18.25
CA SER A 14 -45.85 18.98 -17.36
C SER A 14 -46.96 18.10 -17.98
N LEU A 15 -47.54 17.32 -17.06
CA LEU A 15 -48.88 16.69 -17.15
C LEU A 15 -49.92 17.55 -17.90
N SER A 16 -50.60 16.95 -18.84
CA SER A 16 -52.07 17.03 -18.96
C SER A 16 -52.56 16.26 -20.18
N LEU A 17 -53.29 15.18 -19.97
CA LEU A 17 -54.42 14.75 -20.81
C LEU A 17 -55.04 13.47 -20.26
N LEU A 18 -55.82 13.62 -19.23
CA LEU A 18 -56.91 12.71 -18.86
C LEU A 18 -58.23 13.33 -19.33
N VAL A 19 -59.13 12.46 -19.81
CA VAL A 19 -60.56 12.70 -20.07
C VAL A 19 -60.89 12.98 -21.54
N GLN A 20 -61.29 11.95 -22.22
CA GLN A 20 -62.62 11.78 -22.86
C GLN A 20 -62.54 10.63 -23.90
N LEU A 21 -63.29 9.58 -23.60
CA LEU A 21 -64.21 8.96 -24.61
C LEU A 21 -65.15 7.98 -23.90
N ARG A 22 -66.34 8.45 -23.68
CA ARG A 22 -67.54 7.61 -23.39
C ARG A 22 -68.17 7.16 -24.69
N SER A 23 -68.71 5.90 -24.61
CA SER A 23 -69.74 5.34 -25.42
C SER A 23 -69.48 4.98 -26.89
N LEU A 24 -69.36 3.67 -27.10
CA LEU A 24 -70.01 3.00 -28.19
C LEU A 24 -70.24 1.50 -27.86
N THR A 25 -71.48 1.17 -27.57
CA THR A 25 -71.97 -0.20 -27.46
C THR A 25 -72.13 -0.78 -28.84
N LEU A 26 -71.57 -1.98 -29.12
CA LEU A 26 -72.10 -2.93 -30.11
C LEU A 26 -71.52 -4.35 -29.94
N ARG A 27 -72.39 -5.22 -29.49
CA ARG A 27 -72.58 -6.64 -29.84
C ARG A 27 -71.39 -7.35 -30.52
N THR A 28 -70.73 -8.38 -29.86
CA THR A 28 -71.01 -9.78 -30.28
C THR A 28 -70.05 -10.77 -29.62
N ARG A 29 -70.47 -11.93 -29.41
CA ARG A 29 -69.77 -13.14 -28.94
C ARG A 29 -68.84 -13.69 -30.09
N PRO A 30 -67.73 -14.47 -29.78
CA PRO A 30 -67.22 -15.00 -28.54
C PRO A 30 -65.68 -14.73 -28.44
N LEU A 31 -65.28 -13.82 -27.52
CA LEU A 31 -63.85 -13.53 -27.20
C LEU A 31 -63.39 -14.15 -25.87
N SER A 32 -64.31 -14.84 -25.17
CA SER A 32 -64.06 -15.37 -23.83
C SER A 32 -63.08 -16.55 -23.81
N THR A 33 -62.93 -17.34 -24.87
CA THR A 33 -61.99 -18.46 -24.93
C THR A 33 -60.57 -18.03 -25.26
N LEU A 34 -60.37 -16.94 -26.00
CA LEU A 34 -59.03 -16.42 -26.31
C LEU A 34 -58.46 -15.65 -25.14
N CYS A 35 -59.26 -14.89 -24.40
CA CYS A 35 -58.82 -14.21 -23.18
C CYS A 35 -58.53 -15.19 -22.04
N PHE A 36 -59.22 -16.32 -21.94
CA PHE A 36 -58.87 -17.34 -20.92
C PHE A 36 -57.61 -18.09 -21.27
N LEU A 37 -57.31 -18.34 -22.55
CA LEU A 37 -56.07 -18.94 -23.01
C LEU A 37 -54.87 -17.95 -22.86
N LEU A 38 -55.08 -16.68 -23.18
CA LEU A 38 -54.07 -15.64 -22.92
C LEU A 38 -53.84 -15.40 -21.40
N TRP A 39 -54.92 -15.42 -20.59
CA TRP A 39 -54.79 -15.26 -19.15
C TRP A 39 -54.18 -16.48 -18.46
N SER A 40 -54.50 -17.71 -18.95
CA SER A 40 -53.84 -18.93 -18.47
C SER A 40 -52.35 -19.02 -18.92
N LEU A 41 -51.99 -18.46 -20.09
CA LEU A 41 -50.61 -18.37 -20.54
C LEU A 41 -49.83 -17.32 -19.72
N THR A 42 -50.40 -16.18 -19.37
CA THR A 42 -49.76 -15.17 -18.51
C THR A 42 -49.57 -15.66 -17.07
N ILE A 43 -50.58 -16.32 -16.49
CA ILE A 43 -50.44 -16.90 -15.12
C ILE A 43 -49.40 -18.07 -15.13
N ALA A 44 -49.35 -18.86 -16.20
CA ALA A 44 -48.35 -19.94 -16.30
C ALA A 44 -46.91 -19.40 -16.51
N THR A 45 -46.75 -18.27 -17.18
CA THR A 45 -45.46 -17.58 -17.33
C THR A 45 -45.04 -16.87 -16.08
N GLU A 46 -45.96 -16.22 -15.31
CA GLU A 46 -45.65 -15.58 -14.02
C GLU A 46 -45.28 -16.63 -12.95
N LEU A 47 -45.99 -17.78 -12.88
CA LEU A 47 -45.62 -18.87 -11.97
C LEU A 47 -44.26 -19.51 -12.31
N SER A 48 -43.93 -19.62 -13.59
CA SER A 48 -42.64 -20.13 -14.03
C SER A 48 -41.47 -19.16 -13.76
N ALA A 49 -41.69 -17.86 -13.87
CA ALA A 49 -40.69 -16.83 -13.54
C ALA A 49 -40.36 -16.81 -12.05
N SER A 50 -41.39 -16.85 -11.18
CA SER A 50 -41.18 -16.90 -9.73
C SER A 50 -40.43 -18.16 -9.27
N GLU A 51 -40.70 -19.34 -9.85
CA GLU A 51 -39.95 -20.55 -9.54
C GLU A 51 -38.48 -20.48 -9.99
N GLN A 52 -38.19 -19.76 -11.04
CA GLN A 52 -36.83 -19.55 -11.56
C GLN A 52 -36.06 -18.59 -10.66
N GLU A 53 -36.66 -17.47 -10.26
CA GLU A 53 -36.09 -16.51 -9.31
C GLU A 53 -35.80 -17.17 -7.96
N ASP A 54 -36.71 -18.00 -7.46
CA ASP A 54 -36.51 -18.78 -6.25
C ASP A 54 -35.30 -19.73 -6.39
N CYS A 55 -35.11 -20.37 -7.53
CA CYS A 55 -33.99 -21.26 -7.81
C CYS A 55 -32.67 -20.49 -7.90
N GLU A 56 -32.67 -19.30 -8.49
CA GLU A 56 -31.52 -18.40 -8.52
C GLU A 56 -31.14 -17.94 -7.10
N GLN A 57 -32.11 -17.62 -6.28
CA GLN A 57 -31.86 -17.30 -4.86
C GLN A 57 -31.23 -18.46 -4.09
N LEU A 58 -31.60 -19.70 -4.38
CA LEU A 58 -30.93 -20.87 -3.81
C LEU A 58 -29.44 -20.95 -4.20
N LEU A 59 -29.14 -20.63 -5.44
CA LEU A 59 -27.75 -20.55 -5.92
C LEU A 59 -26.98 -19.45 -5.20
N LEU A 60 -27.52 -18.23 -5.16
CA LEU A 60 -26.89 -17.05 -4.55
C LEU A 60 -26.68 -17.19 -3.03
N THR A 61 -27.58 -17.92 -2.35
CA THR A 61 -27.49 -18.16 -0.90
C THR A 61 -26.70 -19.41 -0.53
N GLY A 62 -26.02 -20.06 -1.50
CA GLY A 62 -25.18 -21.24 -1.27
C GLY A 62 -25.93 -22.55 -1.01
N GLN A 63 -27.24 -22.58 -1.27
CA GLN A 63 -28.07 -23.78 -1.16
C GLN A 63 -27.98 -24.62 -2.43
N TYR A 64 -26.75 -24.90 -2.87
CA TYR A 64 -26.44 -25.52 -4.17
C TYR A 64 -27.18 -26.82 -4.42
N GLN A 65 -27.29 -27.70 -3.41
CA GLN A 65 -27.98 -28.96 -3.57
C GLN A 65 -29.50 -28.79 -3.77
N ALA A 66 -30.11 -27.84 -3.11
CA ALA A 66 -31.53 -27.48 -3.31
C ALA A 66 -31.74 -26.88 -4.72
N CYS A 67 -30.85 -26.03 -5.20
CA CYS A 67 -30.85 -25.49 -6.56
C CYS A 67 -30.76 -26.63 -7.62
N ILE A 68 -29.82 -27.58 -7.45
CA ILE A 68 -29.69 -28.76 -8.33
C ILE A 68 -31.00 -29.55 -8.38
N GLN A 69 -31.64 -29.82 -7.23
CA GLN A 69 -32.90 -30.57 -7.16
C GLN A 69 -34.07 -29.82 -7.79
N ALA A 70 -34.22 -28.52 -7.50
CA ALA A 70 -35.28 -27.69 -8.06
C ALA A 70 -35.17 -27.57 -9.58
N SER A 71 -33.96 -27.28 -10.07
CA SER A 71 -33.69 -27.19 -11.51
C SER A 71 -33.90 -28.53 -12.21
N ALA A 72 -33.47 -29.65 -11.62
CA ALA A 72 -33.67 -30.98 -12.17
C ALA A 72 -35.17 -31.31 -12.31
N LEU A 73 -35.98 -30.98 -11.29
CA LEU A 73 -37.44 -31.17 -11.33
C LEU A 73 -38.11 -30.32 -12.40
N ALA A 74 -37.69 -29.07 -12.58
CA ALA A 74 -38.16 -28.19 -13.62
C ALA A 74 -37.83 -28.74 -15.02
N ILE A 75 -36.62 -29.26 -15.21
CA ILE A 75 -36.17 -29.89 -16.45
C ILE A 75 -37.01 -31.15 -16.75
N GLU A 76 -37.29 -31.99 -15.74
CA GLU A 76 -38.11 -33.19 -15.87
C GLU A 76 -39.57 -32.85 -16.24
N LYS A 77 -40.13 -31.82 -15.62
CA LYS A 77 -41.46 -31.27 -15.94
C LYS A 77 -41.50 -30.58 -17.31
N LYS A 78 -40.38 -30.51 -18.01
CA LYS A 78 -40.23 -29.84 -19.30
C LYS A 78 -40.52 -28.34 -19.26
N ALA A 79 -40.28 -27.68 -18.14
CA ALA A 79 -40.33 -26.23 -18.01
C ALA A 79 -39.55 -25.58 -19.19
N TYR A 80 -40.07 -24.51 -19.74
CA TYR A 80 -39.39 -23.79 -20.81
C TYR A 80 -38.37 -22.84 -20.26
N GLY A 81 -37.21 -22.73 -20.88
CA GLY A 81 -36.14 -21.80 -20.55
C GLY A 81 -34.78 -22.49 -20.50
N SER A 82 -33.75 -21.84 -21.08
CA SER A 82 -32.33 -22.29 -21.02
C SER A 82 -31.72 -22.06 -19.68
N GLU A 83 -32.36 -21.29 -18.83
CA GLU A 83 -31.94 -20.89 -17.49
C GLU A 83 -31.93 -22.11 -16.55
N TRP A 84 -32.90 -23.01 -16.67
CA TRP A 84 -32.95 -24.22 -15.81
C TRP A 84 -31.72 -25.13 -15.93
N PRO A 85 -31.27 -25.55 -17.14
CA PRO A 85 -30.02 -26.29 -17.25
C PRO A 85 -28.80 -25.41 -16.90
N LEU A 86 -28.87 -24.09 -17.08
CA LEU A 86 -27.80 -23.17 -16.68
C LEU A 86 -27.63 -23.13 -15.15
N LEU A 87 -28.69 -22.86 -14.40
CA LEU A 87 -28.69 -22.83 -12.93
C LEU A 87 -28.26 -24.18 -12.33
N LYS A 88 -28.77 -25.28 -12.91
CA LYS A 88 -28.35 -26.62 -12.49
C LYS A 88 -26.85 -26.81 -12.68
N ALA A 89 -26.33 -26.54 -13.86
CA ALA A 89 -24.94 -26.73 -14.17
C ALA A 89 -24.01 -25.78 -13.38
N GLN A 90 -24.44 -24.54 -13.10
CA GLN A 90 -23.70 -23.62 -12.25
C GLN A 90 -23.61 -24.11 -10.80
N ALA A 91 -24.71 -24.66 -10.26
CA ALA A 91 -24.71 -25.24 -8.93
C ALA A 91 -23.86 -26.52 -8.83
N GLU A 92 -23.93 -27.41 -9.84
CA GLU A 92 -23.07 -28.58 -9.98
C GLU A 92 -21.58 -28.20 -10.08
N PHE A 93 -21.28 -27.16 -10.86
CA PHE A 93 -19.93 -26.62 -11.02
C PHE A 93 -19.39 -26.05 -9.69
N ALA A 94 -20.20 -25.29 -8.98
CA ALA A 94 -19.83 -24.69 -7.69
C ALA A 94 -19.45 -25.74 -6.63
N VAL A 95 -20.07 -26.92 -6.65
CA VAL A 95 -19.78 -28.00 -5.71
C VAL A 95 -18.78 -29.04 -6.26
N GLY A 96 -18.13 -28.77 -7.39
CA GLY A 96 -17.10 -29.66 -7.97
C GLY A 96 -17.64 -30.87 -8.72
N GLN A 97 -18.95 -30.95 -9.01
CA GLN A 97 -19.56 -32.00 -9.82
C GLN A 97 -19.39 -31.69 -11.33
N TYR A 98 -18.13 -31.61 -11.79
CA TYR A 98 -17.80 -31.13 -13.14
C TYR A 98 -18.31 -32.05 -14.25
N ALA A 99 -18.28 -33.36 -14.02
CA ALA A 99 -18.81 -34.35 -15.00
C ALA A 99 -20.34 -34.25 -15.14
N GLU A 100 -21.05 -34.06 -14.02
CA GLU A 100 -22.52 -33.86 -14.02
C GLU A 100 -22.89 -32.55 -14.69
N ALA A 101 -22.16 -31.45 -14.39
CA ALA A 101 -22.32 -30.15 -14.99
C ALA A 101 -22.15 -30.25 -16.55
N GLN A 102 -21.13 -30.96 -17.02
CA GLN A 102 -20.91 -31.22 -18.44
C GLN A 102 -22.08 -31.98 -19.10
N GLN A 103 -22.61 -33.02 -18.41
CA GLN A 103 -23.76 -33.76 -18.91
C GLN A 103 -25.01 -32.85 -18.96
N THR A 104 -25.24 -32.05 -17.91
CA THR A 104 -26.35 -31.11 -17.84
C THR A 104 -26.30 -30.09 -18.97
N ILE A 105 -25.16 -29.52 -19.27
CA ILE A 105 -24.97 -28.58 -20.38
C ILE A 105 -25.17 -29.24 -21.70
N ASN A 106 -24.59 -30.42 -21.93
CA ASN A 106 -24.73 -31.14 -23.17
C ASN A 106 -26.23 -31.49 -23.48
N ALA A 107 -26.99 -31.85 -22.44
CA ALA A 107 -28.42 -32.08 -22.57
C ALA A 107 -29.18 -30.76 -22.82
N GLY A 108 -28.81 -29.69 -22.11
CA GLY A 108 -29.36 -28.35 -22.30
C GLY A 108 -29.16 -27.82 -23.73
N LEU A 109 -27.94 -27.93 -24.28
CA LEU A 109 -27.60 -27.46 -25.61
C LEU A 109 -28.28 -28.27 -26.72
N LYS A 110 -28.62 -29.54 -26.50
CA LYS A 110 -29.47 -30.29 -27.46
C LYS A 110 -30.85 -29.68 -27.59
N ARG A 111 -31.41 -29.11 -26.52
CA ARG A 111 -32.74 -28.49 -26.51
C ARG A 111 -32.67 -26.99 -26.82
N TYR A 112 -31.67 -26.30 -26.32
CA TYR A 112 -31.49 -24.85 -26.42
C TYR A 112 -30.19 -24.53 -27.17
N SER A 113 -30.06 -25.04 -28.39
CA SER A 113 -28.85 -24.92 -29.22
C SER A 113 -28.47 -23.47 -29.55
N TRP A 114 -29.32 -22.50 -29.27
CA TRP A 114 -29.08 -21.08 -29.46
C TRP A 114 -28.50 -20.36 -28.22
N SER A 115 -28.52 -20.96 -27.01
CA SER A 115 -28.11 -20.30 -25.79
C SER A 115 -26.60 -20.06 -25.74
N LEU A 116 -26.20 -18.79 -25.69
CA LEU A 116 -24.80 -18.38 -25.52
C LEU A 116 -24.29 -18.59 -24.08
N PRO A 117 -25.06 -18.27 -23.00
CA PRO A 117 -24.62 -18.55 -21.64
C PRO A 117 -24.29 -20.02 -21.38
N LEU A 118 -25.13 -20.96 -21.89
CA LEU A 118 -24.80 -22.39 -21.77
C LEU A 118 -23.52 -22.78 -22.50
N ARG A 119 -23.23 -22.16 -23.66
CA ARG A 119 -21.98 -22.42 -24.41
C ARG A 119 -20.77 -21.85 -23.70
N TYR A 120 -20.93 -20.69 -23.10
CA TYR A 120 -19.82 -20.10 -22.33
C TYR A 120 -19.49 -20.93 -21.10
N LEU A 121 -20.51 -21.39 -20.36
CA LEU A 121 -20.30 -22.32 -19.24
C LEU A 121 -19.72 -23.67 -19.73
N ALA A 122 -20.12 -24.14 -20.89
CA ALA A 122 -19.51 -25.33 -21.53
C ALA A 122 -18.02 -25.13 -21.81
N TRP A 123 -17.64 -23.94 -22.30
CA TRP A 123 -16.25 -23.57 -22.45
C TRP A 123 -15.49 -23.62 -21.13
N GLN A 124 -16.02 -23.01 -20.06
CA GLN A 124 -15.38 -22.98 -18.74
C GLN A 124 -15.11 -24.40 -18.22
N ILE A 125 -16.08 -25.29 -18.32
CA ILE A 125 -15.95 -26.66 -17.81
C ILE A 125 -14.96 -27.47 -18.66
N ASN A 126 -15.01 -27.38 -20.01
CA ASN A 126 -14.06 -28.09 -20.86
C ASN A 126 -12.63 -27.58 -20.68
N HIS A 127 -12.48 -26.27 -20.53
CA HIS A 127 -11.16 -25.67 -20.22
C HIS A 127 -10.59 -26.16 -18.88
N LEU A 128 -11.43 -26.22 -17.83
CA LEU A 128 -11.04 -26.77 -16.54
C LEU A 128 -10.64 -28.25 -16.63
N ASN A 129 -11.29 -29.03 -17.50
CA ASN A 129 -11.00 -30.46 -17.70
C ASN A 129 -9.85 -30.71 -18.69
N ASN A 130 -9.14 -29.68 -19.12
CA ASN A 130 -8.05 -29.77 -20.10
C ASN A 130 -8.52 -30.28 -21.52
N GLU A 131 -9.78 -30.04 -21.86
CA GLU A 131 -10.38 -30.39 -23.15
C GLU A 131 -10.36 -29.19 -24.10
N HIS A 132 -9.14 -28.70 -24.45
CA HIS A 132 -8.94 -27.44 -25.17
C HIS A 132 -9.68 -27.39 -26.54
N GLU A 133 -9.63 -28.48 -27.34
CA GLU A 133 -10.32 -28.52 -28.64
C GLU A 133 -11.83 -28.34 -28.49
N ALA A 134 -12.43 -28.99 -27.49
CA ALA A 134 -13.85 -28.86 -27.22
C ALA A 134 -14.18 -27.45 -26.68
N ALA A 135 -13.34 -26.89 -25.80
CA ALA A 135 -13.48 -25.54 -25.30
C ALA A 135 -13.46 -24.52 -26.45
N ASP A 136 -12.44 -24.57 -27.31
CA ASP A 136 -12.32 -23.68 -28.48
C ASP A 136 -13.49 -23.78 -29.42
N ALA A 137 -14.03 -24.99 -29.63
CA ALA A 137 -15.23 -25.20 -30.44
C ALA A 137 -16.46 -24.45 -29.88
N PHE A 138 -16.60 -24.38 -28.54
CA PHE A 138 -17.67 -23.59 -27.90
C PHE A 138 -17.49 -22.09 -28.11
N LEU A 139 -16.29 -21.53 -27.91
CA LEU A 139 -16.02 -20.12 -28.21
C LEU A 139 -16.31 -19.77 -29.66
N ASN A 140 -15.86 -20.60 -30.60
CA ASN A 140 -16.12 -20.42 -32.02
C ASN A 140 -17.62 -20.42 -32.31
N SER A 141 -18.36 -21.34 -31.70
CA SER A 141 -19.81 -21.45 -31.91
C SER A 141 -20.60 -20.25 -31.36
N ILE A 142 -20.13 -19.60 -30.28
CA ILE A 142 -20.71 -18.35 -29.76
C ILE A 142 -20.63 -17.24 -30.79
N HIS A 143 -19.45 -17.02 -31.37
CA HIS A 143 -19.24 -15.98 -32.39
C HIS A 143 -19.97 -16.30 -33.72
N GLU A 144 -20.01 -17.55 -34.12
CA GLU A 144 -20.75 -17.94 -35.30
C GLU A 144 -22.27 -17.68 -35.16
N LEU A 145 -22.85 -18.04 -34.04
CA LEU A 145 -24.27 -17.79 -33.79
C LEU A 145 -24.59 -16.30 -33.77
N ALA A 146 -23.74 -15.51 -33.07
CA ALA A 146 -23.91 -14.08 -33.01
C ALA A 146 -23.74 -13.39 -34.35
N SER A 147 -22.73 -13.79 -35.15
CA SER A 147 -22.52 -13.20 -36.49
C SER A 147 -23.63 -13.51 -37.48
N ARG A 148 -24.28 -14.70 -37.39
CA ARG A 148 -25.42 -15.08 -38.25
C ARG A 148 -26.71 -14.37 -37.90
N SER A 149 -26.92 -14.01 -36.65
CA SER A 149 -28.18 -13.48 -36.15
C SER A 149 -28.00 -12.48 -34.97
N ALA A 150 -27.20 -11.47 -35.18
CA ALA A 150 -26.81 -10.49 -34.10
C ALA A 150 -28.02 -9.87 -33.41
N TRP A 151 -29.10 -9.62 -34.13
CA TRP A 151 -30.36 -9.08 -33.60
C TRP A 151 -31.04 -9.94 -32.52
N ARG A 152 -30.64 -11.21 -32.42
CA ARG A 152 -31.23 -12.19 -31.48
C ARG A 152 -30.51 -12.22 -30.16
N TYR A 153 -29.27 -11.74 -30.07
CA TYR A 153 -28.40 -11.83 -28.93
C TYR A 153 -28.11 -10.44 -28.36
N THR A 154 -29.19 -9.77 -27.99
CA THR A 154 -29.16 -8.40 -27.45
C THR A 154 -29.54 -8.33 -25.95
N ASP A 155 -30.03 -9.45 -25.39
CA ASP A 155 -30.30 -9.54 -23.96
C ASP A 155 -29.00 -9.52 -23.13
N ALA A 156 -29.13 -9.17 -21.84
CA ALA A 156 -27.97 -9.00 -20.97
C ALA A 156 -27.05 -10.24 -20.91
N ASP A 157 -27.62 -11.42 -20.73
CA ASP A 157 -26.84 -12.66 -20.58
C ASP A 157 -26.12 -13.04 -21.88
N SER A 158 -26.76 -12.82 -23.03
CA SER A 158 -26.13 -13.02 -24.33
C SER A 158 -24.98 -12.03 -24.58
N LEU A 159 -25.17 -10.74 -24.25
CA LEU A 159 -24.13 -9.72 -24.35
C LEU A 159 -22.96 -10.04 -23.45
N VAL A 160 -23.22 -10.44 -22.22
CA VAL A 160 -22.17 -10.85 -21.26
C VAL A 160 -21.40 -12.06 -21.80
N ALA A 161 -22.08 -13.10 -22.25
CA ALA A 161 -21.44 -14.29 -22.81
C ALA A 161 -20.58 -13.98 -24.05
N LEU A 162 -21.07 -13.07 -24.93
CA LEU A 162 -20.32 -12.56 -26.07
C LEU A 162 -19.07 -11.78 -25.67
N GLY A 163 -19.20 -10.85 -24.74
CA GLY A 163 -18.07 -10.07 -24.24
C GLY A 163 -17.01 -10.96 -23.62
N GLN A 164 -17.41 -11.88 -22.74
CA GLN A 164 -16.50 -12.84 -22.11
C GLN A 164 -15.81 -13.75 -23.16
N ALA A 165 -16.56 -14.26 -24.13
CA ALA A 165 -15.97 -15.06 -25.23
C ALA A 165 -15.01 -14.25 -26.11
N SER A 166 -15.29 -12.95 -26.31
CA SER A 166 -14.41 -12.04 -27.07
C SER A 166 -13.11 -11.75 -26.35
N LEU A 167 -13.14 -11.60 -25.02
CA LEU A 167 -11.93 -11.48 -24.19
C LEU A 167 -11.03 -12.72 -24.35
N GLN A 168 -11.60 -13.91 -24.28
CA GLN A 168 -10.84 -15.17 -24.44
C GLN A 168 -10.20 -15.30 -25.84
N ARG A 169 -10.70 -14.56 -26.82
CA ARG A 169 -10.12 -14.48 -28.16
C ARG A 169 -9.18 -13.30 -28.38
N GLY A 170 -8.86 -12.56 -27.34
CA GLY A 170 -7.92 -11.45 -27.38
C GLY A 170 -8.51 -10.13 -27.91
N MET A 171 -9.82 -9.95 -27.85
CA MET A 171 -10.41 -8.63 -28.08
C MET A 171 -9.97 -7.67 -26.97
N ASP A 172 -9.67 -6.43 -27.35
CA ASP A 172 -9.26 -5.40 -26.41
C ASP A 172 -10.29 -5.21 -25.28
N PRO A 173 -9.87 -5.21 -23.98
CA PRO A 173 -10.77 -5.12 -22.84
C PRO A 173 -11.63 -3.85 -22.84
N GLY A 174 -11.09 -2.69 -23.25
CA GLY A 174 -11.86 -1.45 -23.35
C GLY A 174 -12.97 -1.55 -24.40
N GLN A 175 -12.68 -2.19 -25.54
CA GLN A 175 -13.69 -2.44 -26.56
C GLN A 175 -14.77 -3.43 -26.08
N VAL A 176 -14.39 -4.41 -25.26
CA VAL A 176 -15.38 -5.36 -24.69
C VAL A 176 -16.28 -4.65 -23.70
N LEU A 177 -15.73 -3.79 -22.82
CA LEU A 177 -16.53 -2.96 -21.92
C LEU A 177 -17.56 -2.15 -22.72
N GLU A 178 -17.11 -1.33 -23.67
CA GLU A 178 -17.98 -0.43 -24.43
C GLU A 178 -19.01 -1.19 -25.28
N THR A 179 -18.59 -2.25 -25.97
CA THR A 179 -19.45 -2.93 -26.95
C THR A 179 -20.49 -3.84 -26.32
N PHE A 180 -20.13 -4.50 -25.20
CA PHE A 180 -20.97 -5.55 -24.63
C PHE A 180 -21.45 -5.22 -23.21
N PHE A 181 -20.55 -4.92 -22.26
CA PHE A 181 -20.93 -4.84 -20.86
C PHE A 181 -21.63 -3.53 -20.51
N ASP A 182 -21.13 -2.39 -20.96
CA ASP A 182 -21.78 -1.09 -20.76
C ASP A 182 -23.12 -1.02 -21.47
N ARG A 183 -23.22 -1.60 -22.65
CA ARG A 183 -24.47 -1.72 -23.35
C ARG A 183 -25.47 -2.59 -22.58
N ALA A 184 -25.05 -3.73 -22.04
CA ALA A 184 -25.91 -4.58 -21.24
C ALA A 184 -26.37 -3.87 -19.97
N ILE A 185 -25.50 -3.11 -19.29
CA ILE A 185 -25.84 -2.28 -18.14
C ILE A 185 -26.85 -1.18 -18.47
N GLN A 186 -26.69 -0.52 -19.62
CA GLN A 186 -27.58 0.56 -20.05
C GLN A 186 -28.96 0.06 -20.46
N GLU A 187 -29.02 -1.06 -21.21
CA GLU A 187 -30.29 -1.61 -21.70
C GLU A 187 -31.02 -2.44 -20.62
N TYR A 188 -30.28 -3.05 -19.68
CA TYR A 188 -30.80 -3.98 -18.66
C TYR A 188 -30.19 -3.73 -17.27
N PRO A 189 -30.40 -2.57 -16.65
CA PRO A 189 -29.72 -2.18 -15.41
C PRO A 189 -30.05 -3.05 -14.18
N ASP A 190 -31.17 -3.76 -14.20
CA ASP A 190 -31.62 -4.71 -13.18
C ASP A 190 -30.98 -6.10 -13.28
N GLN A 191 -30.21 -6.34 -14.33
CA GLN A 191 -29.57 -7.64 -14.57
C GLN A 191 -28.17 -7.68 -13.97
N ARG A 192 -28.00 -8.50 -12.93
CA ARG A 192 -26.73 -8.64 -12.19
C ARG A 192 -25.52 -9.03 -13.01
N ALA A 193 -25.74 -9.87 -14.04
CA ALA A 193 -24.65 -10.48 -14.83
C ALA A 193 -23.76 -9.43 -15.51
N ALA A 194 -24.35 -8.32 -15.99
CA ALA A 194 -23.61 -7.27 -16.68
C ALA A 194 -22.70 -6.48 -15.72
N TRP A 195 -23.24 -6.09 -14.54
CA TRP A 195 -22.45 -5.43 -13.50
C TRP A 195 -21.30 -6.29 -13.01
N LEU A 196 -21.57 -7.58 -12.82
CA LEU A 196 -20.58 -8.55 -12.38
C LEU A 196 -19.46 -8.74 -13.42
N ALA A 197 -19.82 -8.86 -14.70
CA ALA A 197 -18.85 -9.03 -15.78
C ALA A 197 -17.96 -7.79 -15.95
N SER A 198 -18.54 -6.59 -15.93
CA SER A 198 -17.81 -5.33 -16.06
C SER A 198 -16.87 -5.11 -14.86
N GLY A 199 -17.39 -5.23 -13.63
CA GLY A 199 -16.59 -5.06 -12.42
C GLY A 199 -15.46 -6.08 -12.28
N ASN A 200 -15.71 -7.35 -12.62
CA ASN A 200 -14.69 -8.40 -12.61
C ASN A 200 -13.62 -8.18 -13.69
N LEU A 201 -13.98 -7.63 -14.84
CA LEU A 201 -12.99 -7.25 -15.84
C LEU A 201 -12.10 -6.13 -15.34
N ALA A 202 -12.67 -5.10 -14.71
CA ALA A 202 -11.90 -4.02 -14.09
C ALA A 202 -10.95 -4.55 -13.01
N LEU A 203 -11.42 -5.44 -12.11
CA LEU A 203 -10.55 -6.10 -11.12
C LEU A 203 -9.41 -6.89 -11.78
N ALA A 204 -9.70 -7.65 -12.82
CA ALA A 204 -8.71 -8.45 -13.55
C ALA A 204 -7.65 -7.60 -14.26
N LYS A 205 -7.94 -6.32 -14.50
CA LYS A 205 -7.03 -5.34 -15.11
C LYS A 205 -6.42 -4.38 -14.09
N HIS A 206 -6.61 -4.64 -12.80
CA HIS A 206 -6.15 -3.82 -11.69
C HIS A 206 -6.70 -2.37 -11.70
N ASP A 207 -7.81 -2.14 -12.42
CA ASP A 207 -8.55 -0.87 -12.39
C ASP A 207 -9.54 -0.88 -11.24
N TYR A 208 -9.02 -0.69 -10.02
CA TYR A 208 -9.83 -0.72 -8.79
C TYR A 208 -10.79 0.45 -8.68
N ALA A 209 -10.49 1.57 -9.33
CA ALA A 209 -11.37 2.74 -9.35
C ALA A 209 -12.65 2.42 -10.14
N LEU A 210 -12.50 1.91 -11.37
CA LEU A 210 -13.63 1.46 -12.20
C LEU A 210 -14.39 0.32 -11.55
N ALA A 211 -13.70 -0.66 -10.95
CA ALA A 211 -14.33 -1.76 -10.23
C ALA A 211 -15.23 -1.26 -9.08
N ASN A 212 -14.71 -0.36 -8.23
CA ASN A 212 -15.46 0.25 -7.12
C ASN A 212 -16.70 1.01 -7.63
N GLU A 213 -16.56 1.83 -8.67
CA GLU A 213 -17.67 2.56 -9.28
C GLU A 213 -18.75 1.58 -9.79
N THR A 214 -18.33 0.57 -10.56
CA THR A 214 -19.20 -0.43 -11.19
C THR A 214 -19.97 -1.24 -10.15
N PHE A 215 -19.29 -1.83 -9.16
CA PHE A 215 -19.97 -2.61 -8.12
C PHE A 215 -20.85 -1.76 -7.21
N THR A 216 -20.44 -0.53 -6.89
CA THR A 216 -21.28 0.40 -6.12
C THR A 216 -22.55 0.77 -6.88
N ALA A 217 -22.46 0.99 -8.19
CA ALA A 217 -23.62 1.27 -9.03
C ALA A 217 -24.51 0.02 -9.18
N GLY A 218 -23.93 -1.16 -9.38
CA GLY A 218 -24.64 -2.43 -9.46
C GLY A 218 -25.44 -2.74 -8.18
N LEU A 219 -24.86 -2.53 -7.00
CA LEU A 219 -25.52 -2.75 -5.71
C LEU A 219 -26.71 -1.80 -5.45
N LYS A 220 -26.78 -0.65 -6.13
CA LYS A 220 -27.97 0.21 -6.09
C LYS A 220 -29.13 -0.39 -6.88
N GLN A 221 -28.85 -1.15 -7.93
CA GLN A 221 -29.84 -1.80 -8.78
C GLN A 221 -30.21 -3.20 -8.27
N VAL A 222 -29.21 -3.95 -7.82
CA VAL A 222 -29.37 -5.32 -7.29
C VAL A 222 -28.84 -5.36 -5.85
N PRO A 223 -29.61 -4.89 -4.86
CA PRO A 223 -29.17 -4.81 -3.47
C PRO A 223 -28.92 -6.21 -2.87
N LYS A 224 -27.88 -6.31 -2.03
CA LYS A 224 -27.52 -7.53 -1.30
C LYS A 224 -27.13 -8.73 -2.20
N ASP A 225 -26.73 -8.48 -3.45
CA ASP A 225 -26.15 -9.52 -4.26
C ASP A 225 -24.75 -9.90 -3.69
N PRO A 226 -24.52 -11.18 -3.33
CA PRO A 226 -23.29 -11.56 -2.64
C PRO A 226 -22.05 -11.45 -3.54
N ASP A 227 -22.17 -11.68 -4.86
CA ASP A 227 -21.03 -11.58 -5.76
C ASP A 227 -20.65 -10.12 -6.04
N LEU A 228 -21.65 -9.21 -6.13
CA LEU A 228 -21.38 -7.77 -6.26
C LEU A 228 -20.80 -7.18 -4.97
N LEU A 229 -21.28 -7.61 -3.78
CA LEU A 229 -20.69 -7.23 -2.50
C LEU A 229 -19.25 -7.70 -2.38
N PHE A 230 -18.98 -8.93 -2.81
CA PHE A 230 -17.63 -9.47 -2.81
C PHE A 230 -16.72 -8.72 -3.79
N GLY A 231 -17.19 -8.44 -5.00
CA GLY A 231 -16.47 -7.62 -5.97
C GLY A 231 -16.09 -6.24 -5.41
N LEU A 232 -17.04 -5.57 -4.72
CA LEU A 232 -16.79 -4.30 -4.04
C LEU A 232 -15.76 -4.46 -2.91
N SER A 233 -15.84 -5.53 -2.13
CA SER A 233 -14.83 -5.85 -1.11
C SER A 233 -13.42 -5.96 -1.71
N GLN A 234 -13.27 -6.67 -2.83
CA GLN A 234 -12.00 -6.78 -3.54
C GLN A 234 -11.49 -5.44 -4.07
N ALA A 235 -12.37 -4.61 -4.63
CA ALA A 235 -12.02 -3.29 -5.13
C ALA A 235 -11.50 -2.35 -4.03
N LEU A 236 -12.01 -2.50 -2.80
CA LEU A 236 -11.65 -1.68 -1.65
C LEU A 236 -10.50 -2.25 -0.80
N ALA A 237 -10.08 -3.49 -1.03
CA ALA A 237 -9.16 -4.20 -0.15
C ALA A 237 -7.84 -3.45 0.13
N ARG A 238 -7.36 -2.63 -0.83
CA ARG A 238 -6.12 -1.86 -0.69
C ARG A 238 -6.33 -0.44 -0.16
N SER A 239 -7.48 0.19 -0.47
CA SER A 239 -7.76 1.59 -0.11
C SER A 239 -8.54 1.72 1.20
N ASP A 240 -9.37 0.74 1.55
CA ASP A 240 -10.20 0.70 2.76
C ASP A 240 -10.39 -0.75 3.21
N SER A 241 -9.34 -1.31 3.81
CA SER A 241 -9.31 -2.72 4.25
C SER A 241 -10.38 -3.03 5.30
N GLN A 242 -10.73 -2.06 6.15
CA GLN A 242 -11.75 -2.25 7.18
C GLN A 242 -13.14 -2.41 6.55
N ARG A 243 -13.49 -1.56 5.59
CA ARG A 243 -14.75 -1.65 4.86
C ARG A 243 -14.80 -2.92 4.01
N ALA A 244 -13.69 -3.28 3.37
CA ALA A 244 -13.59 -4.52 2.62
C ALA A 244 -13.88 -5.75 3.49
N ALA A 245 -13.34 -5.80 4.69
CA ALA A 245 -13.58 -6.90 5.65
C ALA A 245 -15.06 -6.97 6.08
N VAL A 246 -15.71 -5.81 6.34
CA VAL A 246 -17.14 -5.76 6.66
C VAL A 246 -17.99 -6.29 5.52
N LEU A 247 -17.71 -5.88 4.28
CA LEU A 247 -18.42 -6.37 3.10
C LEU A 247 -18.23 -7.88 2.90
N ALA A 248 -17.01 -8.40 3.08
CA ALA A 248 -16.75 -9.83 2.99
C ALA A 248 -17.51 -10.62 4.07
N ALA A 249 -17.65 -10.08 5.27
CA ALA A 249 -18.46 -10.68 6.33
C ALA A 249 -19.95 -10.70 5.96
N GLU A 250 -20.50 -9.60 5.41
CA GLU A 250 -21.88 -9.52 4.92
C GLU A 250 -22.15 -10.56 3.83
N VAL A 251 -21.19 -10.78 2.92
CA VAL A 251 -21.29 -11.85 1.91
C VAL A 251 -21.49 -13.22 2.57
N LEU A 252 -20.72 -13.52 3.62
CA LEU A 252 -20.80 -14.80 4.31
C LEU A 252 -22.06 -14.97 5.19
N GLU A 253 -22.66 -13.84 5.62
CA GLU A 253 -23.99 -13.88 6.25
C GLU A 253 -25.08 -14.26 5.23
N ILE A 254 -25.00 -13.77 3.99
CA ILE A 254 -25.93 -14.12 2.91
C ILE A 254 -25.67 -15.52 2.37
N ASN A 255 -24.43 -15.83 2.07
CA ASN A 255 -23.98 -17.10 1.53
C ASN A 255 -22.81 -17.68 2.34
N PRO A 256 -23.06 -18.47 3.37
CA PRO A 256 -22.01 -19.10 4.18
C PRO A 256 -21.08 -20.05 3.40
N ARG A 257 -21.44 -20.40 2.16
CA ARG A 257 -20.66 -21.26 1.28
C ARG A 257 -20.03 -20.51 0.11
N HIS A 258 -19.95 -19.18 0.18
CA HIS A 258 -19.36 -18.34 -0.85
C HIS A 258 -17.84 -18.55 -0.91
N ILE A 259 -17.39 -19.42 -1.83
CA ILE A 259 -15.99 -19.85 -1.91
C ILE A 259 -15.01 -18.68 -2.04
N PRO A 260 -15.23 -17.67 -2.94
CA PRO A 260 -14.30 -16.56 -3.07
C PRO A 260 -14.13 -15.75 -1.77
N ALA A 261 -15.20 -15.48 -1.01
CA ALA A 261 -15.10 -14.75 0.26
C ALA A 261 -14.37 -15.56 1.34
N ARG A 262 -14.58 -16.87 1.39
CA ARG A 262 -13.84 -17.79 2.28
C ARG A 262 -12.37 -17.87 1.89
N MET A 263 -12.04 -17.92 0.60
CA MET A 263 -10.65 -17.88 0.13
C MET A 263 -9.96 -16.55 0.49
N MET A 264 -10.69 -15.44 0.50
CA MET A 264 -10.16 -14.16 1.00
C MET A 264 -9.82 -14.23 2.50
N GLN A 265 -10.67 -14.86 3.33
CA GLN A 265 -10.35 -15.11 4.73
C GLN A 265 -9.12 -16.02 4.89
N VAL A 266 -9.00 -17.05 4.05
CA VAL A 266 -7.80 -17.90 4.02
C VAL A 266 -6.54 -17.08 3.74
N GLY A 267 -6.58 -16.17 2.77
CA GLY A 267 -5.48 -15.24 2.50
C GLY A 267 -5.08 -14.44 3.75
N GLN A 268 -6.05 -13.82 4.43
CA GLN A 268 -5.79 -13.07 5.67
C GLN A 268 -5.21 -13.93 6.80
N LEU A 269 -5.63 -15.18 6.91
CA LEU A 269 -5.06 -16.14 7.88
C LEU A 269 -3.63 -16.53 7.52
N ILE A 270 -3.33 -16.70 6.24
CA ILE A 270 -1.96 -16.98 5.76
C ILE A 270 -1.07 -15.75 6.02
N ASP A 271 -1.53 -14.55 5.68
CA ASP A 271 -0.80 -13.29 5.88
C ASP A 271 -0.47 -13.04 7.37
N SER A 272 -1.38 -13.47 8.28
CA SER A 272 -1.18 -13.40 9.72
C SER A 272 -0.47 -14.62 10.32
N GLU A 273 0.03 -15.52 9.48
CA GLU A 273 0.73 -16.77 9.87
C GLU A 273 -0.10 -17.75 10.72
N GLN A 274 -1.42 -17.61 10.69
CA GLN A 274 -2.35 -18.50 11.36
C GLN A 274 -2.63 -19.77 10.53
N TYR A 275 -1.59 -20.50 10.18
CA TYR A 275 -1.66 -21.60 9.20
C TYR A 275 -2.62 -22.72 9.60
N GLU A 276 -2.74 -23.05 10.89
CA GLU A 276 -3.70 -24.09 11.35
C GLU A 276 -5.15 -23.65 11.16
N ALA A 277 -5.46 -22.37 11.41
CA ALA A 277 -6.78 -21.82 11.15
C ALA A 277 -7.06 -21.78 9.63
N ALA A 278 -6.06 -21.37 8.82
CA ALA A 278 -6.14 -21.36 7.35
C ALA A 278 -6.41 -22.78 6.80
N LYS A 279 -5.69 -23.80 7.29
CA LYS A 279 -5.93 -25.21 6.92
C LYS A 279 -7.33 -25.69 7.31
N THR A 280 -7.81 -25.26 8.47
CA THR A 280 -9.18 -25.62 8.92
C THR A 280 -10.22 -25.03 7.96
N GLU A 281 -10.08 -23.76 7.58
CA GLU A 281 -10.99 -23.09 6.65
C GLU A 281 -10.89 -23.68 5.23
N LEU A 282 -9.68 -24.01 4.76
CA LEU A 282 -9.46 -24.69 3.49
C LEU A 282 -10.14 -26.07 3.44
N ASN A 283 -10.10 -26.84 4.53
CA ASN A 283 -10.82 -28.11 4.62
C ASN A 283 -12.34 -27.92 4.55
N GLN A 284 -12.88 -26.84 5.12
CA GLN A 284 -14.30 -26.51 4.95
C GLN A 284 -14.65 -26.15 3.50
N ILE A 285 -13.81 -25.37 2.83
CA ILE A 285 -13.95 -25.05 1.41
C ILE A 285 -13.90 -26.32 0.57
N LEU A 286 -12.96 -27.21 0.81
CA LEU A 286 -12.84 -28.51 0.11
C LEU A 286 -14.01 -29.45 0.42
N SER A 287 -14.71 -29.30 1.54
CA SER A 287 -15.98 -30.02 1.78
C SER A 287 -17.12 -29.53 0.87
N ILE A 288 -17.06 -28.28 0.37
CA ILE A 288 -17.99 -27.72 -0.60
C ILE A 288 -17.60 -28.17 -2.01
N ASN A 289 -16.33 -27.94 -2.39
CA ASN A 289 -15.76 -28.32 -3.67
C ASN A 289 -14.42 -29.05 -3.49
N PRO A 290 -14.40 -30.39 -3.49
CA PRO A 290 -13.20 -31.19 -3.28
C PRO A 290 -12.11 -31.01 -4.33
N HIS A 291 -12.47 -30.49 -5.49
CA HIS A 291 -11.60 -30.36 -6.65
C HIS A 291 -11.13 -28.92 -6.90
N LEU A 292 -11.34 -28.03 -5.94
CA LEU A 292 -10.98 -26.60 -6.10
C LEU A 292 -9.45 -26.43 -6.12
N ALA A 293 -8.89 -26.18 -7.31
CA ALA A 293 -7.46 -26.04 -7.52
C ALA A 293 -6.82 -24.94 -6.64
N SER A 294 -7.51 -23.80 -6.46
CA SER A 294 -7.00 -22.71 -5.62
C SER A 294 -6.88 -23.07 -4.15
N ALA A 295 -7.80 -23.88 -3.60
CA ALA A 295 -7.71 -24.33 -2.21
C ALA A 295 -6.52 -25.29 -1.99
N TRP A 296 -6.30 -26.22 -2.91
CA TRP A 296 -5.15 -27.09 -2.89
C TRP A 296 -3.83 -26.33 -3.10
N ALA A 297 -3.80 -25.33 -3.98
CA ALA A 297 -2.65 -24.46 -4.18
C ALA A 297 -2.29 -23.67 -2.89
N SER A 298 -3.31 -23.17 -2.17
CA SER A 298 -3.09 -22.51 -0.86
C SER A 298 -2.54 -23.47 0.19
N LEU A 299 -3.02 -24.74 0.23
CA LEU A 299 -2.42 -25.76 1.09
C LEU A 299 -0.96 -26.07 0.74
N ALA A 300 -0.63 -26.08 -0.56
CA ALA A 300 0.75 -26.25 -1.02
C ALA A 300 1.63 -25.06 -0.60
N ALA A 301 1.15 -23.82 -0.72
CA ALA A 301 1.86 -22.63 -0.25
C ALA A 301 2.08 -22.65 1.28
N ILE A 302 1.08 -23.03 2.06
CA ILE A 302 1.23 -23.20 3.51
C ILE A 302 2.29 -24.28 3.83
N ALA A 303 2.26 -25.43 3.16
CA ALA A 303 3.24 -26.49 3.34
C ALA A 303 4.67 -26.01 2.98
N HIS A 304 4.81 -25.15 1.97
CA HIS A 304 6.06 -24.49 1.62
C HIS A 304 6.56 -23.58 2.75
N PHE A 305 5.70 -22.72 3.32
CA PHE A 305 6.06 -21.86 4.46
C PHE A 305 6.48 -22.67 5.69
N GLU A 306 5.81 -23.80 5.95
CA GLU A 306 6.13 -24.70 7.05
C GLU A 306 7.32 -25.63 6.76
N ASN A 307 7.97 -25.49 5.60
CA ASN A 307 9.10 -26.34 5.16
C ASN A 307 8.76 -27.85 5.16
N ARG A 308 7.57 -28.19 4.62
CA ARG A 308 7.07 -29.58 4.47
C ARG A 308 6.97 -29.97 2.99
N PRO A 309 8.10 -30.25 2.32
CA PRO A 309 8.14 -30.46 0.87
C PRO A 309 7.33 -31.66 0.38
N SER A 310 7.15 -32.68 1.21
CA SER A 310 6.31 -33.85 0.86
C SER A 310 4.83 -33.48 0.77
N ASP A 311 4.35 -32.65 1.71
CA ASP A 311 2.96 -32.20 1.72
C ASP A 311 2.73 -31.17 0.61
N GLU A 312 3.67 -30.25 0.40
CA GLU A 312 3.66 -29.31 -0.71
C GLU A 312 3.49 -30.04 -2.05
N THR A 313 4.31 -31.07 -2.30
CA THR A 313 4.21 -31.87 -3.50
C THR A 313 2.86 -32.60 -3.62
N ALA A 314 2.36 -33.17 -2.53
CA ALA A 314 1.08 -33.87 -2.52
C ALA A 314 -0.09 -32.92 -2.83
N TYR A 315 -0.14 -31.75 -2.19
CA TYR A 315 -1.18 -30.74 -2.44
C TYR A 315 -1.08 -30.14 -3.83
N TYR A 316 0.13 -29.90 -4.34
CA TYR A 316 0.35 -29.45 -5.70
C TYR A 316 -0.28 -30.40 -6.74
N TRP A 317 -0.06 -31.71 -6.60
CA TRP A 317 -0.66 -32.69 -7.50
C TRP A 317 -2.19 -32.80 -7.33
N GLN A 318 -2.73 -32.57 -6.14
CA GLN A 318 -4.17 -32.46 -5.94
C GLN A 318 -4.76 -31.25 -6.68
N ALA A 319 -4.05 -30.11 -6.66
CA ALA A 319 -4.46 -28.92 -7.40
C ALA A 319 -4.50 -29.14 -8.93
N LEU A 320 -3.68 -30.03 -9.45
CA LEU A 320 -3.56 -30.35 -10.88
C LEU A 320 -4.40 -31.56 -11.32
N CYS A 321 -5.19 -32.17 -10.44
CA CYS A 321 -5.83 -33.48 -10.71
C CYS A 321 -6.82 -33.47 -11.90
N HIS A 322 -7.43 -32.33 -12.23
CA HIS A 322 -8.32 -32.15 -13.38
C HIS A 322 -7.64 -31.53 -14.60
N HIS A 323 -6.59 -30.77 -14.40
CA HIS A 323 -5.83 -30.10 -15.45
C HIS A 323 -4.35 -30.08 -15.06
N ASP A 324 -3.60 -31.04 -15.57
CA ASP A 324 -2.18 -31.23 -15.28
C ASP A 324 -1.28 -30.09 -15.80
N GLN A 325 -1.71 -29.36 -16.83
CA GLN A 325 -1.03 -28.19 -17.40
C GLN A 325 -1.64 -26.85 -16.93
N ASN A 326 -2.39 -26.83 -15.82
CA ASN A 326 -3.01 -25.60 -15.34
C ASN A 326 -1.96 -24.58 -14.83
N PRO A 327 -1.69 -23.47 -15.56
CA PRO A 327 -0.70 -22.47 -15.16
C PRO A 327 -1.14 -21.67 -13.93
N HIS A 328 -2.45 -21.64 -13.67
CA HIS A 328 -3.03 -20.87 -12.57
C HIS A 328 -2.60 -21.39 -11.19
N VAL A 329 -2.33 -22.70 -11.08
CA VAL A 329 -1.85 -23.32 -9.83
C VAL A 329 -0.47 -22.77 -9.46
N ASP A 330 0.47 -22.79 -10.41
CA ASP A 330 1.81 -22.25 -10.18
C ASP A 330 1.76 -20.74 -9.92
N TYR A 331 0.95 -20.03 -10.69
CA TYR A 331 0.75 -18.59 -10.47
C TYR A 331 0.27 -18.29 -9.04
N LEU A 332 -0.74 -19.00 -8.55
CA LEU A 332 -1.28 -18.77 -7.20
C LEU A 332 -0.24 -19.05 -6.11
N ILE A 333 0.47 -20.19 -6.19
CA ILE A 333 1.52 -20.52 -5.23
C ILE A 333 2.60 -19.43 -5.28
N GLY A 334 3.10 -19.11 -6.48
CA GLY A 334 4.15 -18.13 -6.66
C GLY A 334 3.74 -16.73 -6.19
N LYS A 335 2.49 -16.31 -6.45
CA LYS A 335 1.94 -15.04 -5.97
C LYS A 335 1.91 -15.00 -4.45
N THR A 336 1.37 -16.03 -3.79
CA THR A 336 1.33 -16.13 -2.33
C THR A 336 2.73 -16.06 -1.72
N LEU A 337 3.73 -16.70 -2.33
CA LEU A 337 5.13 -16.61 -1.88
C LEU A 337 5.68 -15.19 -2.04
N SER A 338 5.41 -14.52 -3.17
CA SER A 338 5.88 -13.16 -3.43
C SER A 338 5.24 -12.12 -2.50
N GLU A 339 3.97 -12.29 -2.14
CA GLU A 339 3.28 -11.46 -1.14
C GLU A 339 3.92 -11.58 0.25
N HIS A 340 4.64 -12.69 0.52
CA HIS A 340 5.42 -12.91 1.74
C HIS A 340 6.93 -12.72 1.54
N TYR A 341 7.31 -11.84 0.63
CA TYR A 341 8.72 -11.50 0.34
C TYR A 341 9.60 -12.62 -0.23
N ARG A 342 9.03 -13.81 -0.50
CA ARG A 342 9.72 -14.96 -1.12
C ARG A 342 9.86 -14.78 -2.64
N PHE A 343 10.29 -13.60 -3.09
CA PHE A 343 10.31 -13.22 -4.51
C PHE A 343 11.06 -14.19 -5.41
N SER A 344 12.17 -14.75 -4.95
CA SER A 344 12.97 -15.71 -5.74
C SER A 344 12.23 -17.03 -5.92
N GLU A 345 11.55 -17.50 -4.87
CA GLU A 345 10.75 -18.72 -4.89
C GLU A 345 9.48 -18.48 -5.71
N GLY A 346 8.81 -17.34 -5.50
CA GLY A 346 7.67 -16.91 -6.29
C GLY A 346 7.99 -16.82 -7.78
N ALA A 347 9.08 -16.16 -8.15
CA ALA A 347 9.53 -16.05 -9.54
C ALA A 347 9.80 -17.42 -10.18
N THR A 348 10.20 -18.43 -9.41
CA THR A 348 10.38 -19.79 -9.90
C THR A 348 9.04 -20.42 -10.30
N TYR A 349 8.01 -20.29 -9.47
CA TYR A 349 6.67 -20.74 -9.78
C TYR A 349 6.05 -19.98 -10.95
N GLN A 350 6.29 -18.64 -11.06
CA GLN A 350 5.81 -17.88 -12.21
C GLN A 350 6.43 -18.36 -13.53
N LYS A 351 7.71 -18.74 -13.52
CA LYS A 351 8.36 -19.35 -14.70
C LYS A 351 7.73 -20.70 -15.06
N GLN A 352 7.43 -21.55 -14.08
CA GLN A 352 6.74 -22.81 -14.30
C GLN A 352 5.34 -22.60 -14.90
N ALA A 353 4.61 -21.59 -14.45
CA ALA A 353 3.34 -21.21 -15.05
C ALA A 353 3.51 -20.83 -16.54
N LEU A 354 4.54 -20.06 -16.87
CA LEU A 354 4.86 -19.66 -18.26
C LEU A 354 5.41 -20.80 -19.12
N GLU A 355 6.05 -21.81 -18.52
CA GLU A 355 6.45 -23.05 -19.23
C GLU A 355 5.23 -23.87 -19.64
N LYS A 356 4.16 -23.87 -18.81
CA LYS A 356 2.89 -24.53 -19.13
C LYS A 356 2.09 -23.76 -20.18
N GLU A 357 2.03 -22.44 -20.05
CA GLU A 357 1.36 -21.55 -20.98
C GLU A 357 2.16 -20.25 -21.16
N GLU A 358 2.89 -20.14 -22.26
CA GLU A 358 3.77 -18.99 -22.55
C GLU A 358 3.04 -17.64 -22.50
N LYS A 359 1.77 -17.59 -22.85
CA LYS A 359 0.95 -16.38 -22.89
C LYS A 359 0.14 -16.14 -21.60
N TYR A 360 0.39 -16.88 -20.54
CA TYR A 360 -0.34 -16.70 -19.29
C TYR A 360 0.03 -15.37 -18.60
N LEU A 361 -0.77 -14.37 -18.91
CA LEU A 361 -0.52 -12.97 -18.55
C LEU A 361 -0.33 -12.72 -17.04
N PRO A 362 -1.15 -13.30 -16.11
CA PRO A 362 -1.00 -13.05 -14.69
C PRO A 362 0.38 -13.44 -14.16
N ALA A 363 0.92 -14.58 -14.60
CA ALA A 363 2.25 -15.00 -14.19
C ALA A 363 3.36 -14.11 -14.78
N ARG A 364 3.19 -13.60 -15.99
CA ARG A 364 4.15 -12.69 -16.62
C ARG A 364 4.22 -11.35 -15.90
N ILE A 365 3.07 -10.80 -15.49
CA ILE A 365 2.97 -9.56 -14.71
C ILE A 365 3.65 -9.76 -13.34
N GLN A 366 3.32 -10.84 -12.64
CA GLN A 366 3.92 -11.14 -11.34
C GLN A 366 5.44 -11.37 -11.45
N LEU A 367 5.88 -12.08 -12.48
CA LEU A 367 7.31 -12.33 -12.73
C LEU A 367 8.08 -11.02 -12.98
N ALA A 368 7.49 -10.09 -13.74
CA ALA A 368 8.07 -8.77 -13.95
C ALA A 368 8.30 -8.04 -12.62
N GLN A 369 7.28 -8.00 -11.76
CA GLN A 369 7.38 -7.37 -10.45
C GLN A 369 8.40 -8.06 -9.55
N ASP A 370 8.38 -9.39 -9.46
CA ASP A 370 9.30 -10.16 -8.63
C ASP A 370 10.75 -9.92 -9.05
N GLN A 371 11.03 -9.91 -10.35
CA GLN A 371 12.38 -9.65 -10.86
C GLN A 371 12.85 -8.22 -10.60
N LEU A 372 11.96 -7.22 -10.72
CA LEU A 372 12.27 -5.83 -10.37
C LEU A 372 12.57 -5.68 -8.88
N ARG A 373 11.85 -6.38 -8.00
CA ARG A 373 12.10 -6.41 -6.55
C ARG A 373 13.40 -7.14 -6.19
N LEU A 374 13.78 -8.14 -6.97
CA LEU A 374 15.07 -8.84 -6.85
C LEU A 374 16.25 -8.06 -7.43
N GLY A 375 16.05 -6.88 -8.02
CA GLY A 375 17.06 -6.10 -8.72
C GLY A 375 17.48 -6.70 -10.08
N GLN A 376 16.70 -7.64 -10.63
CA GLN A 376 16.92 -8.23 -11.96
C GLN A 376 16.24 -7.36 -13.02
N GLU A 377 16.71 -6.13 -13.16
CA GLU A 377 16.01 -5.09 -13.90
C GLU A 377 15.84 -5.40 -15.40
N ILE A 378 16.87 -5.90 -16.06
CA ILE A 378 16.83 -6.19 -17.51
C ILE A 378 15.65 -7.12 -17.79
N SER A 379 15.62 -8.28 -17.15
CA SER A 379 14.58 -9.28 -17.37
C SER A 379 13.21 -8.82 -16.83
N GLY A 380 13.17 -8.08 -15.71
CA GLY A 380 11.94 -7.53 -15.17
C GLY A 380 11.26 -6.57 -16.15
N TRP A 381 12.03 -5.63 -16.71
CA TRP A 381 11.50 -4.70 -17.72
C TRP A 381 11.15 -5.38 -19.05
N GLU A 382 11.88 -6.45 -19.45
CA GLU A 382 11.54 -7.24 -20.61
C GLU A 382 10.18 -7.94 -20.44
N HIS A 383 9.92 -8.57 -19.29
CA HIS A 383 8.64 -9.18 -18.99
C HIS A 383 7.50 -8.16 -18.90
N ALA A 384 7.75 -6.99 -18.30
CA ALA A 384 6.79 -5.90 -18.28
C ALA A 384 6.41 -5.45 -19.70
N GLN A 385 7.40 -5.26 -20.58
CA GLN A 385 7.16 -4.89 -21.97
C GLN A 385 6.39 -5.98 -22.75
N GLN A 386 6.71 -7.25 -22.53
CA GLN A 386 6.00 -8.37 -23.15
C GLN A 386 4.54 -8.44 -22.65
N ALA A 387 4.30 -8.21 -21.36
CA ALA A 387 2.96 -8.16 -20.80
C ALA A 387 2.14 -7.02 -21.41
N HIS A 388 2.70 -5.83 -21.54
CA HIS A 388 2.06 -4.69 -22.17
C HIS A 388 1.74 -4.93 -23.66
N ASN A 389 2.65 -5.56 -24.38
CA ASN A 389 2.42 -5.90 -25.80
C ASN A 389 1.27 -6.92 -25.97
N GLN A 390 1.04 -7.75 -24.95
CA GLN A 390 -0.06 -8.71 -24.95
C GLN A 390 -1.37 -8.07 -24.49
N ASP A 391 -1.31 -7.16 -23.52
CA ASP A 391 -2.46 -6.45 -22.95
C ASP A 391 -2.04 -5.04 -22.51
N GLY A 392 -2.35 -4.07 -23.34
CA GLY A 392 -2.05 -2.65 -23.05
C GLY A 392 -3.02 -2.00 -22.06
N TYR A 393 -4.07 -2.70 -21.63
CA TYR A 393 -5.08 -2.17 -20.69
C TYR A 393 -4.75 -2.45 -19.22
N ASP A 394 -3.82 -3.35 -18.90
CA ASP A 394 -3.43 -3.64 -17.52
C ASP A 394 -2.76 -2.42 -16.88
N THR A 395 -3.40 -1.86 -15.84
CA THR A 395 -2.95 -0.60 -15.22
C THR A 395 -1.63 -0.74 -14.48
N THR A 396 -1.36 -1.89 -13.88
CA THR A 396 -0.08 -2.13 -13.19
C THR A 396 1.10 -2.08 -14.15
N ILE A 397 0.98 -2.76 -15.29
CA ILE A 397 2.05 -2.79 -16.29
C ILE A 397 2.20 -1.45 -17.00
N PHE A 398 1.08 -0.79 -17.30
CA PHE A 398 1.09 0.56 -17.87
C PHE A 398 1.86 1.52 -16.97
N ASN A 399 1.50 1.60 -15.70
CA ASN A 399 2.17 2.47 -14.71
C ASN A 399 3.66 2.16 -14.57
N LEU A 400 4.03 0.88 -14.52
CA LEU A 400 5.43 0.46 -14.43
C LEU A 400 6.26 0.90 -15.64
N LEU A 401 5.71 0.85 -16.84
CA LEU A 401 6.42 1.26 -18.05
C LEU A 401 6.54 2.79 -18.16
N GLU A 402 5.52 3.54 -17.74
CA GLU A 402 5.64 4.99 -17.61
C GLU A 402 6.75 5.38 -16.61
N LEU A 403 6.76 4.72 -15.46
CA LEU A 403 7.80 4.93 -14.45
C LEU A 403 9.21 4.61 -14.98
N LYS A 404 9.38 3.58 -15.80
CA LYS A 404 10.66 3.23 -16.42
C LYS A 404 11.27 4.40 -17.20
N ASP A 405 10.44 5.13 -17.94
CA ASP A 405 10.89 6.27 -18.74
C ASP A 405 11.29 7.45 -17.83
N GLN A 406 10.65 7.61 -16.68
CA GLN A 406 11.04 8.59 -15.67
C GLN A 406 12.35 8.19 -14.98
N LEU A 407 12.51 6.94 -14.56
CA LEU A 407 13.75 6.43 -13.96
C LEU A 407 14.97 6.60 -14.88
N ALA A 408 14.79 6.56 -16.20
CA ALA A 408 15.85 6.82 -17.16
C ALA A 408 16.41 8.25 -17.06
N GLN A 409 15.68 9.20 -16.45
CA GLN A 409 16.09 10.58 -16.23
C GLN A 409 16.76 10.77 -14.86
N PHE A 410 16.69 9.77 -13.98
CA PHE A 410 17.36 9.84 -12.67
C PHE A 410 18.86 9.80 -12.81
N ARG A 411 19.54 10.56 -11.97
CA ARG A 411 20.98 10.48 -11.83
C ARG A 411 21.37 9.26 -11.02
N THR A 412 22.29 8.47 -11.55
CA THR A 412 22.85 7.30 -10.87
C THR A 412 24.19 7.68 -10.22
N LEU A 413 24.30 7.43 -8.91
CA LEU A 413 25.53 7.44 -8.14
C LEU A 413 25.88 5.99 -7.84
N GLU A 414 27.00 5.49 -8.41
CA GLU A 414 27.36 4.09 -8.31
C GLU A 414 28.75 3.91 -7.75
N ASP A 415 28.92 2.91 -6.89
CA ASP A 415 30.23 2.42 -6.44
C ASP A 415 30.24 0.89 -6.30
N ASP A 416 31.18 0.33 -5.56
CA ASP A 416 31.29 -1.12 -5.36
C ASP A 416 30.18 -1.72 -4.46
N SER A 417 29.43 -0.90 -3.74
CA SER A 417 28.43 -1.33 -2.75
C SER A 417 27.02 -0.96 -3.15
N PHE A 418 26.83 0.15 -3.84
CA PHE A 418 25.53 0.77 -4.05
C PHE A 418 25.33 1.23 -5.50
N ILE A 419 24.08 1.17 -5.93
CA ILE A 419 23.52 1.85 -7.11
C ILE A 419 22.42 2.76 -6.57
N ILE A 420 22.68 4.06 -6.45
CA ILE A 420 21.75 5.03 -5.91
C ILE A 420 21.16 5.84 -7.06
N ARG A 421 19.85 5.84 -7.20
CA ARG A 421 19.11 6.58 -8.22
C ARG A 421 18.24 7.64 -7.56
N MET A 422 18.42 8.86 -7.98
CA MET A 422 17.69 10.02 -7.46
C MET A 422 17.36 10.96 -8.60
N GLU A 423 16.34 11.77 -8.44
CA GLU A 423 16.11 12.92 -9.33
C GLU A 423 17.42 13.74 -9.41
N ALA A 424 17.74 14.24 -10.62
CA ALA A 424 19.06 14.80 -10.91
C ALA A 424 19.44 16.00 -10.02
N ARG A 425 18.47 16.85 -9.68
CA ARG A 425 18.63 18.00 -8.80
C ARG A 425 18.86 17.57 -7.35
N GLU A 426 18.07 16.64 -6.85
CA GLU A 426 18.22 16.11 -5.50
C GLU A 426 19.54 15.37 -5.31
N ALA A 427 19.95 14.58 -6.30
CA ALA A 427 21.24 13.92 -6.30
C ALA A 427 22.42 14.90 -6.23
N ALA A 428 22.28 16.09 -6.85
CA ALA A 428 23.30 17.14 -6.77
C ALA A 428 23.34 17.82 -5.39
N ILE A 429 22.24 17.82 -4.65
CA ILE A 429 22.10 18.49 -3.35
C ILE A 429 22.59 17.60 -2.21
N TYR A 430 22.07 16.38 -2.10
CA TYR A 430 22.37 15.50 -0.96
C TYR A 430 22.75 14.05 -1.31
N GLY A 431 22.90 13.71 -2.60
CA GLY A 431 23.22 12.34 -3.01
C GLY A 431 24.52 11.78 -2.41
N GLU A 432 25.57 12.60 -2.21
CA GLU A 432 26.81 12.15 -1.56
C GLU A 432 26.60 11.87 -0.06
N GLN A 433 25.70 12.60 0.60
CA GLN A 433 25.34 12.34 2.01
C GLN A 433 24.52 11.05 2.13
N VAL A 434 23.60 10.77 1.19
CA VAL A 434 22.90 9.49 1.10
C VAL A 434 23.90 8.35 0.98
N LYS A 435 24.87 8.47 0.08
CA LYS A 435 25.91 7.45 -0.12
C LYS A 435 26.75 7.24 1.15
N ALA A 436 27.15 8.31 1.81
CA ALA A 436 27.91 8.25 3.06
C ALA A 436 27.14 7.54 4.18
N LEU A 437 25.86 7.88 4.36
CA LEU A 437 24.98 7.23 5.35
C LEU A 437 24.81 5.74 5.09
N LEU A 438 24.59 5.35 3.82
CA LEU A 438 24.43 3.95 3.45
C LEU A 438 25.72 3.14 3.69
N HIS A 439 26.89 3.73 3.47
CA HIS A 439 28.17 3.10 3.83
C HIS A 439 28.31 2.92 5.34
N GLU A 440 27.94 3.92 6.12
CA GLU A 440 27.93 3.84 7.59
C GLU A 440 26.97 2.75 8.07
N ALA A 441 25.72 2.72 7.55
CA ALA A 441 24.74 1.70 7.87
C ALA A 441 25.23 0.30 7.51
N LYS A 442 25.82 0.13 6.29
CA LYS A 442 26.43 -1.13 5.87
C LYS A 442 27.53 -1.58 6.82
N GLN A 443 28.45 -0.69 7.19
CA GLN A 443 29.53 -1.03 8.09
C GLN A 443 29.02 -1.43 9.47
N SER A 444 28.14 -0.61 10.06
CA SER A 444 27.61 -0.82 11.41
C SER A 444 26.76 -2.06 11.51
N LEU A 445 25.69 -2.14 10.69
CA LEU A 445 24.69 -3.21 10.80
C LEU A 445 25.22 -4.55 10.31
N CYS A 446 25.99 -4.58 9.19
CA CYS A 446 26.57 -5.84 8.73
C CYS A 446 27.59 -6.39 9.74
N GLN A 447 28.40 -5.54 10.39
CA GLN A 447 29.28 -5.96 11.46
C GLN A 447 28.49 -6.48 12.67
N LYS A 448 27.46 -5.74 13.09
CA LYS A 448 26.62 -6.07 14.25
C LYS A 448 25.92 -7.41 14.08
N TYR A 449 25.39 -7.70 12.89
CA TYR A 449 24.65 -8.94 12.59
C TYR A 449 25.50 -10.05 11.95
N GLY A 450 26.79 -9.79 11.64
CA GLY A 450 27.70 -10.79 11.11
C GLY A 450 27.48 -11.12 9.63
N LEU A 451 26.88 -10.21 8.86
CA LEU A 451 26.60 -10.38 7.43
C LEU A 451 27.74 -9.85 6.56
N LYS A 452 28.00 -10.53 5.45
CA LYS A 452 28.84 -10.03 4.35
C LYS A 452 27.99 -9.87 3.10
N LEU A 453 27.73 -8.63 2.72
CA LEU A 453 27.03 -8.32 1.47
C LEU A 453 28.03 -8.35 0.31
N ASN A 454 27.82 -9.29 -0.61
CA ASN A 454 28.69 -9.50 -1.79
C ASN A 454 28.13 -8.89 -3.07
N GLN A 455 26.92 -8.33 -3.01
CA GLN A 455 26.21 -7.74 -4.16
C GLN A 455 25.92 -6.26 -3.86
N LYS A 456 25.80 -5.47 -4.91
CA LYS A 456 25.37 -4.08 -4.81
C LYS A 456 23.91 -4.02 -4.40
N ILE A 457 23.58 -3.03 -3.59
CA ILE A 457 22.20 -2.69 -3.20
C ILE A 457 21.74 -1.51 -4.05
N THR A 458 20.59 -1.66 -4.67
CA THR A 458 19.93 -0.56 -5.41
C THR A 458 19.09 0.26 -4.44
N VAL A 459 19.24 1.58 -4.48
CA VAL A 459 18.46 2.53 -3.68
C VAL A 459 17.85 3.54 -4.62
N GLU A 460 16.53 3.62 -4.64
CA GLU A 460 15.76 4.52 -5.51
C GLU A 460 14.98 5.49 -4.64
N ILE A 461 15.25 6.80 -4.80
CA ILE A 461 14.63 7.87 -3.99
C ILE A 461 13.77 8.74 -4.91
N PHE A 462 12.48 8.81 -4.60
CA PHE A 462 11.44 9.39 -5.43
C PHE A 462 10.96 10.73 -4.89
N PRO A 463 10.99 11.80 -5.70
CA PRO A 463 10.40 13.08 -5.34
C PRO A 463 8.87 13.10 -5.46
N ASP A 464 8.29 12.17 -6.22
CA ASP A 464 6.86 12.00 -6.41
C ASP A 464 6.39 10.76 -5.66
N PRO A 465 5.42 10.88 -4.72
CA PRO A 465 4.90 9.75 -3.97
C PRO A 465 4.13 8.74 -4.84
N ASP A 466 3.56 9.17 -5.97
CA ASP A 466 2.90 8.25 -6.90
C ASP A 466 3.91 7.38 -7.65
N ASP A 467 5.05 7.92 -8.06
CA ASP A 467 6.15 7.16 -8.66
C ASP A 467 6.74 6.13 -7.67
N PHE A 468 6.93 6.54 -6.41
CA PHE A 468 7.29 5.61 -5.34
C PHE A 468 6.27 4.49 -5.18
N ALA A 469 4.98 4.82 -5.15
CA ALA A 469 3.90 3.86 -4.98
C ALA A 469 3.82 2.88 -6.17
N VAL A 470 3.96 3.38 -7.40
CA VAL A 470 4.02 2.55 -8.61
C VAL A 470 5.22 1.60 -8.57
N ARG A 471 6.42 2.10 -8.22
CA ARG A 471 7.62 1.26 -8.14
C ARG A 471 7.51 0.16 -7.09
N THR A 472 6.89 0.47 -5.99
CA THR A 472 6.79 -0.40 -4.81
C THR A 472 5.61 -1.37 -4.91
N PHE A 473 4.43 -0.85 -5.27
CA PHE A 473 3.16 -1.58 -5.22
C PHE A 473 2.51 -1.81 -6.59
N GLY A 474 3.05 -1.23 -7.66
CA GLY A 474 2.53 -1.30 -9.03
C GLY A 474 1.39 -0.30 -9.32
N MET A 475 1.04 0.57 -8.36
CA MET A 475 -0.12 1.47 -8.45
C MET A 475 0.15 2.80 -7.74
N PRO A 476 -0.37 3.92 -8.25
CA PRO A 476 -0.30 5.21 -7.58
C PRO A 476 -1.24 5.28 -6.37
N ALA A 477 -1.19 6.41 -5.65
CA ALA A 477 -2.07 6.76 -4.54
C ALA A 477 -2.03 5.80 -3.32
N VAL A 478 -0.94 5.07 -3.14
CA VAL A 478 -0.67 4.32 -1.90
C VAL A 478 0.14 5.22 -0.98
N SER A 479 -0.43 5.63 0.15
CA SER A 479 0.17 6.56 1.12
C SER A 479 0.56 5.88 2.42
N GLY A 480 1.33 6.57 3.27
CA GLY A 480 1.69 6.13 4.62
C GLY A 480 3.01 5.36 4.70
N TYR A 481 3.74 5.19 3.60
CA TYR A 481 5.05 4.57 3.59
C TYR A 481 6.13 5.62 3.29
N LEU A 482 7.21 5.61 4.08
CA LEU A 482 8.39 6.46 3.89
C LEU A 482 9.44 5.77 3.04
N GLY A 483 9.56 4.46 3.19
CA GLY A 483 10.42 3.59 2.43
C GLY A 483 9.89 2.16 2.41
N VAL A 484 10.45 1.32 1.56
CA VAL A 484 10.23 -0.13 1.50
C VAL A 484 11.49 -0.81 0.98
N CYS A 485 11.90 -1.87 1.67
CA CYS A 485 13.03 -2.69 1.26
C CYS A 485 12.58 -4.09 0.82
N PHE A 486 13.01 -4.53 -0.35
CA PHE A 486 12.80 -5.88 -0.88
C PHE A 486 14.00 -6.82 -0.69
N GLY A 487 14.96 -6.41 0.12
CA GLY A 487 16.24 -7.09 0.35
C GLY A 487 17.37 -6.43 -0.45
N LYS A 488 17.38 -6.52 -1.77
CA LYS A 488 18.43 -5.92 -2.63
C LYS A 488 18.02 -4.58 -3.25
N VAL A 489 16.80 -4.21 -3.15
CA VAL A 489 16.25 -2.95 -3.65
C VAL A 489 15.56 -2.23 -2.50
N ILE A 490 15.95 -1.00 -2.26
CA ILE A 490 15.29 -0.04 -1.38
C ILE A 490 14.60 0.99 -2.27
N THR A 491 13.34 1.25 -2.01
CA THR A 491 12.60 2.39 -2.55
C THR A 491 12.25 3.32 -1.41
N ALA A 492 12.44 4.62 -1.56
CA ALA A 492 12.14 5.60 -0.52
C ALA A 492 11.54 6.88 -1.11
N ASN A 493 10.68 7.51 -0.34
CA ASN A 493 10.20 8.84 -0.62
C ASN A 493 11.28 9.88 -0.27
N SER A 494 11.48 10.87 -1.12
CA SER A 494 12.38 11.98 -0.82
C SER A 494 11.68 13.02 0.09
N PRO A 495 12.43 13.89 0.75
CA PRO A 495 11.83 15.02 1.46
C PRO A 495 10.93 15.93 0.61
N ALA A 496 11.11 15.96 -0.72
CA ALA A 496 10.24 16.71 -1.63
C ALA A 496 8.81 16.15 -1.70
N SER A 497 8.67 14.82 -1.58
CA SER A 497 7.37 14.14 -1.59
C SER A 497 6.53 14.41 -0.34
N GLN A 498 7.14 14.97 0.71
CA GLN A 498 6.57 15.18 2.05
C GLN A 498 6.70 16.65 2.48
N ALA A 499 6.41 17.57 1.56
CA ALA A 499 6.65 19.01 1.75
C ALA A 499 6.01 19.59 3.03
N ASP A 500 4.83 19.08 3.43
CA ASP A 500 4.09 19.58 4.58
C ASP A 500 4.62 19.04 5.92
N HIS A 501 5.12 17.80 5.94
CA HIS A 501 5.62 17.12 7.14
C HIS A 501 6.82 16.24 6.79
N PRO A 502 7.98 16.82 6.48
CA PRO A 502 9.15 16.04 6.11
C PRO A 502 9.68 15.24 7.30
N ALA A 503 9.90 13.94 7.06
CA ALA A 503 10.57 13.05 8.01
C ALA A 503 12.08 13.09 7.82
N ASN A 504 12.82 12.75 8.86
CA ASN A 504 14.27 12.63 8.81
C ASN A 504 14.68 11.50 7.84
N TRP A 505 15.14 11.86 6.65
CA TRP A 505 15.52 10.90 5.60
C TRP A 505 16.66 9.97 6.02
N GLN A 506 17.49 10.38 7.00
CA GLN A 506 18.57 9.54 7.51
C GLN A 506 18.02 8.38 8.36
N SER A 507 17.00 8.65 9.19
CA SER A 507 16.27 7.62 9.93
C SER A 507 15.61 6.63 8.98
N VAL A 508 14.90 7.12 7.97
CA VAL A 508 14.24 6.28 6.96
C VAL A 508 15.23 5.35 6.26
N LEU A 509 16.33 5.89 5.73
CA LEU A 509 17.31 5.06 5.03
C LEU A 509 18.07 4.09 5.94
N TRP A 510 18.26 4.44 7.21
CA TRP A 510 18.82 3.53 8.21
C TRP A 510 17.90 2.36 8.48
N HIS A 511 16.61 2.64 8.64
CA HIS A 511 15.54 1.64 8.80
C HIS A 511 15.52 0.67 7.61
N GLU A 512 15.43 1.21 6.39
CA GLU A 512 15.37 0.40 5.18
C GLU A 512 16.65 -0.43 4.97
N PHE A 513 17.82 0.12 5.34
CA PHE A 513 19.05 -0.64 5.25
C PHE A 513 19.13 -1.76 6.31
N CYS A 514 18.48 -1.59 7.45
CA CYS A 514 18.34 -2.68 8.44
C CYS A 514 17.56 -3.86 7.84
N HIS A 515 16.50 -3.59 7.08
CA HIS A 515 15.79 -4.64 6.34
C HIS A 515 16.68 -5.36 5.32
N VAL A 516 17.58 -4.65 4.61
CA VAL A 516 18.57 -5.32 3.72
C VAL A 516 19.32 -6.40 4.49
N VAL A 517 19.80 -6.07 5.68
CA VAL A 517 20.60 -6.99 6.50
C VAL A 517 19.78 -8.17 6.98
N THR A 518 18.60 -7.93 7.50
CA THR A 518 17.74 -8.97 8.10
C THR A 518 17.12 -9.89 7.05
N LEU A 519 16.68 -9.33 5.93
CA LEU A 519 16.12 -10.11 4.81
C LEU A 519 17.20 -10.97 4.11
N GLU A 520 18.41 -10.44 3.93
CA GLU A 520 19.50 -11.23 3.35
C GLU A 520 19.94 -12.36 4.29
N LEU A 521 20.04 -12.10 5.61
CA LEU A 521 20.35 -13.13 6.61
C LEU A 521 19.34 -14.26 6.66
N THR A 522 18.07 -13.96 6.45
CA THR A 522 16.97 -14.93 6.55
C THR A 522 16.57 -15.51 5.20
N HIS A 523 17.21 -15.08 4.10
CA HIS A 523 16.79 -15.37 2.74
C HIS A 523 15.31 -15.04 2.52
N ASN A 524 14.88 -13.90 3.03
CA ASN A 524 13.49 -13.42 3.02
C ASN A 524 12.48 -14.33 3.76
N LYS A 525 12.96 -15.22 4.64
CA LYS A 525 12.12 -16.17 5.39
C LYS A 525 11.82 -15.66 6.79
N MET A 526 11.41 -14.42 6.92
CA MET A 526 11.08 -13.84 8.22
C MET A 526 9.73 -13.15 8.20
N PRO A 527 8.97 -13.21 9.31
CA PRO A 527 7.74 -12.45 9.46
C PRO A 527 7.98 -10.95 9.46
N ARG A 528 6.97 -10.21 8.99
CA ARG A 528 7.02 -8.75 8.96
C ARG A 528 7.30 -8.16 10.34
N TRP A 529 6.59 -8.61 11.38
CA TRP A 529 6.68 -8.00 12.70
C TRP A 529 8.11 -8.00 13.29
N ILE A 530 8.89 -9.08 13.10
CA ILE A 530 10.26 -9.11 13.63
C ILE A 530 11.23 -8.33 12.75
N SER A 531 10.96 -8.26 11.44
CA SER A 531 11.72 -7.39 10.52
C SER A 531 11.59 -5.93 10.93
N GLU A 532 10.34 -5.46 11.08
CA GLU A 532 10.04 -4.10 11.54
C GLU A 532 10.56 -3.85 12.96
N GLY A 533 10.36 -4.82 13.85
CA GLY A 533 10.82 -4.72 15.23
C GLY A 533 12.34 -4.55 15.36
N ILE A 534 13.12 -5.25 14.54
CA ILE A 534 14.58 -5.10 14.50
C ILE A 534 14.94 -3.73 13.91
N SER A 535 14.29 -3.30 12.83
CA SER A 535 14.59 -2.01 12.19
C SER A 535 14.33 -0.83 13.15
N VAL A 536 13.17 -0.78 13.80
CA VAL A 536 12.85 0.27 14.79
C VAL A 536 13.76 0.18 16.03
N TYR A 537 14.13 -1.02 16.44
CA TYR A 537 15.14 -1.17 17.53
C TYR A 537 16.48 -0.58 17.09
N GLU A 538 16.97 -0.83 15.89
CA GLU A 538 18.24 -0.33 15.37
C GLU A 538 18.23 1.18 15.11
N GLU A 539 17.08 1.76 14.73
CA GLU A 539 16.92 3.22 14.70
C GLU A 539 17.22 3.83 16.09
N ARG A 540 16.57 3.31 17.16
CA ARG A 540 16.80 3.78 18.53
C ARG A 540 18.22 3.52 19.02
N GLN A 541 18.90 2.49 18.52
CA GLN A 541 20.33 2.27 18.84
C GLN A 541 21.23 3.29 18.14
N LYS A 542 20.85 3.78 16.97
CA LYS A 542 21.57 4.83 16.24
C LYS A 542 21.35 6.21 16.84
N ASN A 543 20.10 6.53 17.11
CA ASN A 543 19.66 7.74 17.79
C ASN A 543 18.45 7.40 18.66
N THR A 544 18.52 7.66 19.95
CA THR A 544 17.49 7.29 20.93
C THR A 544 16.09 7.81 20.56
N PHE A 545 16.02 8.87 19.78
CA PHE A 545 14.76 9.51 19.37
C PHE A 545 14.37 9.19 17.92
N TRP A 546 15.08 8.29 17.23
CA TRP A 546 14.64 7.76 15.95
C TRP A 546 13.65 6.60 16.16
N GLY A 547 12.77 6.40 15.18
CA GLY A 547 11.75 5.35 15.22
C GLY A 547 10.66 5.57 16.27
N GLU A 548 9.84 4.56 16.44
CA GLU A 548 8.72 4.62 17.39
C GLU A 548 9.19 4.57 18.83
N THR A 549 8.69 5.47 19.66
CA THR A 549 8.96 5.56 21.11
C THR A 549 7.66 5.50 21.90
N MET A 550 7.75 5.33 23.23
CA MET A 550 6.57 5.33 24.11
C MET A 550 5.85 6.68 24.02
N THR A 551 4.55 6.63 23.84
CA THR A 551 3.65 7.79 23.87
C THR A 551 2.58 7.62 24.94
N PRO A 552 1.86 8.68 25.35
CA PRO A 552 0.73 8.54 26.25
C PRO A 552 -0.34 7.58 25.76
N GLN A 553 -0.57 7.54 24.44
CA GLN A 553 -1.52 6.62 23.81
C GLN A 553 -1.05 5.17 23.91
N TYR A 554 0.23 4.90 23.61
CA TYR A 554 0.81 3.55 23.72
C TYR A 554 0.81 3.06 25.18
N ARG A 555 1.14 3.94 26.11
CA ARG A 555 1.02 3.68 27.54
C ARG A 555 -0.38 3.20 27.92
N GLU A 556 -1.39 3.93 27.49
CA GLU A 556 -2.80 3.62 27.75
C GLU A 556 -3.19 2.26 27.14
N MET A 557 -2.86 2.02 25.87
CA MET A 557 -3.10 0.74 25.20
C MET A 557 -2.47 -0.44 25.96
N ILE A 558 -1.23 -0.30 26.42
CA ILE A 558 -0.55 -1.35 27.18
C ILE A 558 -1.26 -1.62 28.50
N LEU A 559 -1.63 -0.57 29.25
CA LEU A 559 -2.27 -0.71 30.56
C LEU A 559 -3.71 -1.26 30.45
N GLN A 560 -4.43 -0.98 29.35
CA GLN A 560 -5.75 -1.51 29.06
C GLN A 560 -5.69 -2.95 28.49
N GLY A 561 -4.50 -3.49 28.22
CA GLY A 561 -4.32 -4.84 27.70
C GLY A 561 -4.58 -4.98 26.21
N GLU A 562 -4.46 -3.89 25.43
CA GLU A 562 -4.60 -3.91 23.96
C GLU A 562 -3.34 -4.40 23.25
N THR A 563 -2.44 -5.08 23.93
CA THR A 563 -1.24 -5.66 23.37
C THR A 563 -1.54 -6.97 22.65
N THR A 564 -0.81 -7.25 21.57
CA THR A 564 -0.90 -8.53 20.85
C THR A 564 0.15 -9.50 21.40
N PRO A 565 -0.20 -10.78 21.70
CA PRO A 565 0.79 -11.79 22.08
C PRO A 565 1.90 -11.96 21.03
N ILE A 566 3.11 -12.28 21.45
CA ILE A 566 4.27 -12.46 20.53
C ILE A 566 3.94 -13.50 19.46
N SER A 567 3.29 -14.58 19.84
CA SER A 567 2.87 -15.67 18.94
C SER A 567 1.91 -15.24 17.84
N GLN A 568 1.24 -14.09 18.00
CA GLN A 568 0.23 -13.59 17.09
C GLN A 568 0.58 -12.20 16.51
N LEU A 569 1.80 -11.72 16.73
CA LEU A 569 2.16 -10.33 16.43
C LEU A 569 2.12 -9.99 14.93
N SER A 570 2.23 -10.99 14.05
CA SER A 570 2.00 -10.82 12.61
C SER A 570 0.58 -10.29 12.31
N SER A 571 -0.43 -10.71 13.09
CA SER A 571 -1.82 -10.26 12.89
C SER A 571 -2.03 -8.76 13.13
N ALA A 572 -1.21 -8.12 13.97
CA ALA A 572 -1.31 -6.69 14.26
C ALA A 572 -1.01 -5.80 13.04
N PHE A 573 -0.33 -6.34 12.03
CA PHE A 573 0.01 -5.63 10.79
C PHE A 573 -1.02 -5.82 9.66
N ILE A 574 -1.92 -6.80 9.75
CA ILE A 574 -2.81 -7.17 8.65
C ILE A 574 -4.14 -6.40 8.68
N ASN A 575 -4.80 -6.35 9.84
CA ASN A 575 -6.07 -5.67 10.00
C ASN A 575 -6.06 -4.74 11.22
N PRO A 576 -5.25 -3.67 11.21
CA PRO A 576 -5.19 -2.76 12.33
C PRO A 576 -6.53 -2.02 12.48
N LYS A 577 -7.00 -1.83 13.72
CA LYS A 577 -8.24 -1.11 14.03
C LYS A 577 -8.18 0.38 13.62
N SER A 578 -6.99 0.96 13.53
CA SER A 578 -6.73 2.34 13.08
C SER A 578 -5.26 2.53 12.75
N SER A 579 -4.90 3.70 12.19
CA SER A 579 -3.48 4.10 11.98
C SER A 579 -2.66 4.06 13.26
N LEU A 580 -3.25 4.41 14.41
CA LEU A 580 -2.57 4.31 15.71
C LEU A 580 -2.19 2.85 16.06
N HIS A 581 -3.06 1.89 15.73
CA HIS A 581 -2.77 0.48 16.04
C HIS A 581 -1.66 -0.09 15.16
N ILE A 582 -1.53 0.36 13.91
CA ILE A 582 -0.39 -0.06 13.08
C ILE A 582 0.93 0.53 13.60
N GLN A 583 0.95 1.81 13.99
CA GLN A 583 2.13 2.43 14.62
C GLN A 583 2.48 1.73 15.94
N PHE A 584 1.47 1.40 16.74
CA PHE A 584 1.67 0.61 17.96
C PHE A 584 2.23 -0.78 17.69
N ALA A 585 1.86 -1.44 16.58
CA ALA A 585 2.44 -2.73 16.20
C ALA A 585 3.94 -2.62 15.90
N TYR A 586 4.40 -1.55 15.23
CA TYR A 586 5.82 -1.24 15.05
C TYR A 586 6.53 -1.05 16.39
N TYR A 587 5.96 -0.21 17.26
CA TYR A 587 6.49 0.00 18.60
C TYR A 587 6.57 -1.29 19.40
N GLN A 588 5.45 -2.03 19.50
CA GLN A 588 5.39 -3.27 20.28
C GLN A 588 6.39 -4.31 19.75
N SER A 589 6.51 -4.46 18.42
CA SER A 589 7.48 -5.36 17.80
C SER A 589 8.91 -5.01 18.19
N SER A 590 9.25 -3.73 18.21
CA SER A 590 10.58 -3.27 18.63
C SER A 590 10.85 -3.50 20.11
N MET A 591 9.82 -3.41 20.96
CA MET A 591 9.92 -3.73 22.39
C MET A 591 10.11 -5.23 22.64
N VAL A 592 9.54 -6.10 21.81
CA VAL A 592 9.85 -7.54 21.84
C VAL A 592 11.32 -7.78 21.53
N VAL A 593 11.84 -7.15 20.48
CA VAL A 593 13.28 -7.25 20.13
C VAL A 593 14.15 -6.72 21.25
N GLU A 594 13.82 -5.56 21.84
CA GLU A 594 14.54 -4.99 22.97
C GLU A 594 14.53 -5.93 24.18
N TYR A 595 13.37 -6.54 24.51
CA TYR A 595 13.25 -7.50 25.57
C TYR A 595 14.13 -8.74 25.34
N LEU A 596 14.15 -9.26 24.09
CA LEU A 596 14.99 -10.39 23.72
C LEU A 596 16.48 -10.06 23.83
N VAL A 597 16.89 -8.90 23.34
CA VAL A 597 18.29 -8.46 23.42
C VAL A 597 18.72 -8.25 24.88
N ARG A 598 17.86 -7.62 25.68
CA ARG A 598 18.14 -7.31 27.09
C ARG A 598 18.30 -8.56 27.94
N ASN A 599 17.42 -9.55 27.77
CA ASN A 599 17.38 -10.74 28.63
C ASN A 599 18.21 -11.91 28.11
N PHE A 600 18.37 -12.04 26.78
CA PHE A 600 19.03 -13.18 26.15
C PHE A 600 20.24 -12.78 25.30
N GLY A 601 20.46 -11.49 25.10
CA GLY A 601 21.58 -10.97 24.31
C GLY A 601 21.31 -10.94 22.80
N LEU A 602 22.01 -10.05 22.08
CA LEU A 602 21.89 -9.91 20.63
C LEU A 602 22.21 -11.20 19.86
N GLU A 603 23.12 -12.02 20.40
CA GLU A 603 23.47 -13.31 19.77
C GLU A 603 22.28 -14.26 19.69
N THR A 604 21.34 -14.17 20.61
CA THR A 604 20.08 -14.93 20.56
C THR A 604 19.22 -14.49 19.39
N VAL A 605 19.07 -13.19 19.16
CA VAL A 605 18.36 -12.66 17.99
C VAL A 605 19.03 -13.11 16.69
N ARG A 606 20.38 -13.04 16.59
CA ARG A 606 21.11 -13.57 15.44
C ARG A 606 20.83 -15.06 15.19
N LYS A 607 20.78 -15.87 16.23
CA LYS A 607 20.44 -17.31 16.11
C LYS A 607 19.00 -17.54 15.68
N ILE A 608 18.06 -16.70 16.11
CA ILE A 608 16.67 -16.74 15.62
C ILE A 608 16.65 -16.46 14.10
N LEU A 609 17.39 -15.44 13.63
CA LEU A 609 17.49 -15.15 12.19
C LEU A 609 18.08 -16.33 11.39
N VAL A 610 19.07 -17.04 11.95
CA VAL A 610 19.62 -18.25 11.32
C VAL A 610 18.61 -19.39 11.29
N ASP A 611 17.80 -19.56 12.33
CA ASP A 611 16.73 -20.55 12.36
C ASP A 611 15.65 -20.23 11.32
N LEU A 612 15.30 -18.94 11.14
CA LEU A 612 14.40 -18.50 10.08
C LEU A 612 14.97 -18.78 8.68
N GLN A 613 16.26 -18.54 8.47
CA GLN A 613 16.94 -18.92 7.22
C GLN A 613 16.77 -20.41 6.89
N ALA A 614 16.85 -21.25 7.90
CA ALA A 614 16.63 -22.69 7.75
C ALA A 614 15.15 -23.09 7.56
N GLY A 615 14.21 -22.13 7.55
CA GLY A 615 12.77 -22.36 7.39
C GLY A 615 12.09 -22.82 8.67
N ILE A 616 12.66 -22.55 9.85
CA ILE A 616 12.01 -22.81 11.14
C ILE A 616 11.02 -21.66 11.41
N PRO A 617 9.74 -21.95 11.70
CA PRO A 617 8.75 -20.91 12.01
C PRO A 617 9.18 -20.04 13.21
N ILE A 618 8.84 -18.76 13.18
CA ILE A 618 9.33 -17.76 14.15
C ILE A 618 9.03 -18.16 15.60
N ASN A 619 7.82 -18.63 15.91
CA ASN A 619 7.43 -19.01 17.26
C ASN A 619 8.29 -20.17 17.79
N VAL A 620 8.57 -21.15 16.94
CA VAL A 620 9.47 -22.27 17.25
C VAL A 620 10.91 -21.81 17.41
N ALA A 621 11.37 -20.89 16.55
CA ALA A 621 12.71 -20.33 16.62
C ALA A 621 12.94 -19.57 17.93
N ILE A 622 11.97 -18.73 18.35
CA ILE A 622 12.02 -17.99 19.61
C ILE A 622 12.04 -18.97 20.79
N GLU A 623 11.11 -19.93 20.85
CA GLU A 623 11.05 -20.92 21.93
C GLU A 623 12.35 -21.71 22.05
N ARG A 624 12.88 -22.17 20.92
CA ARG A 624 14.16 -22.91 20.85
C ARG A 624 15.36 -22.12 21.37
N ARG A 625 15.35 -20.79 21.24
CA ARG A 625 16.48 -19.94 21.58
C ARG A 625 16.34 -19.22 22.93
N THR A 626 15.16 -19.26 23.51
CA THR A 626 14.84 -18.59 24.76
C THR A 626 14.25 -19.58 25.78
N LYS A 627 12.96 -19.70 25.86
CA LYS A 627 12.17 -20.56 26.75
C LYS A 627 10.80 -20.84 26.13
N ILE A 628 9.97 -21.64 26.78
CA ILE A 628 8.58 -21.90 26.38
C ILE A 628 7.87 -20.59 26.06
N LEU A 629 7.26 -20.51 24.89
CA LEU A 629 6.75 -19.25 24.35
C LEU A 629 5.70 -18.59 25.26
N GLY A 630 4.78 -19.36 25.83
CA GLY A 630 3.77 -18.85 26.75
C GLY A 630 4.37 -18.21 28.02
N GLU A 631 5.43 -18.80 28.59
CA GLU A 631 6.16 -18.20 29.74
C GLU A 631 6.86 -16.91 29.33
N LEU A 632 7.43 -16.88 28.13
CA LEU A 632 8.08 -15.68 27.58
C LEU A 632 7.08 -14.54 27.40
N GLU A 633 5.89 -14.84 26.89
CA GLU A 633 4.80 -13.87 26.68
C GLU A 633 4.31 -13.28 27.99
N GLU A 634 4.12 -14.11 29.03
CA GLU A 634 3.72 -13.63 30.36
C GLU A 634 4.77 -12.69 30.96
N GLU A 635 6.04 -13.08 30.91
CA GLU A 635 7.13 -12.23 31.42
C GLU A 635 7.29 -10.95 30.62
N TYR A 636 7.20 -11.03 29.29
CA TYR A 636 7.23 -9.87 28.42
C TYR A 636 6.08 -8.91 28.73
N ALA A 637 4.86 -9.41 28.89
CA ALA A 637 3.70 -8.59 29.21
C ALA A 637 3.87 -7.84 30.54
N VAL A 638 4.40 -8.53 31.58
CA VAL A 638 4.73 -7.90 32.86
C VAL A 638 5.81 -6.82 32.69
N TRP A 639 6.87 -7.11 31.95
CA TRP A 639 7.94 -6.15 31.68
C TRP A 639 7.44 -4.93 30.90
N LEU A 640 6.67 -5.13 29.83
CA LEU A 640 6.12 -4.04 29.00
C LEU A 640 5.15 -3.16 29.80
N LYS A 641 4.33 -3.79 30.65
CA LYS A 641 3.46 -3.05 31.56
C LYS A 641 4.26 -2.21 32.56
N GLN A 642 5.40 -2.72 33.07
CA GLN A 642 6.28 -1.94 33.93
C GLN A 642 6.90 -0.75 33.18
N GLN A 643 7.31 -0.92 31.89
CA GLN A 643 7.78 0.19 31.06
C GLN A 643 6.70 1.29 30.93
N ALA A 644 5.43 0.90 30.75
CA ALA A 644 4.31 1.84 30.66
C ALA A 644 4.03 2.55 32.00
N LEU A 645 4.25 1.88 33.14
CA LEU A 645 4.11 2.49 34.47
C LEU A 645 5.26 3.46 34.78
N ASP A 646 6.48 3.13 34.35
CA ASP A 646 7.67 3.94 34.54
C ASP A 646 7.76 5.12 33.54
N PHE A 647 6.85 5.20 32.59
CA PHE A 647 6.81 6.26 31.60
C PHE A 647 6.34 7.58 32.22
N ALA A 648 7.17 8.64 32.10
CA ALA A 648 6.95 9.97 32.68
C ALA A 648 6.36 9.89 34.10
N PRO A 649 7.11 9.34 35.07
CA PRO A 649 6.59 8.97 36.39
C PRO A 649 6.19 10.15 37.24
N GLN A 650 6.56 11.39 36.85
CA GLN A 650 6.16 12.62 37.49
C GLN A 650 4.79 13.12 37.06
N ALA A 651 4.29 12.64 35.95
CA ALA A 651 2.98 13.02 35.44
C ALA A 651 1.87 12.19 36.10
N ASP A 652 0.81 12.83 36.55
CA ASP A 652 -0.43 12.15 36.93
C ASP A 652 -1.25 11.80 35.68
N TRP A 653 -1.38 10.50 35.44
CA TRP A 653 -2.10 9.91 34.32
C TRP A 653 -3.49 9.42 34.69
N SER A 654 -4.05 9.82 35.83
CA SER A 654 -5.40 9.39 36.25
C SER A 654 -6.44 9.77 35.21
N GLU A 655 -7.33 8.84 34.92
CA GLU A 655 -8.46 9.11 34.02
C GLU A 655 -9.50 9.97 34.71
N GLN A 656 -9.73 11.17 34.21
CA GLN A 656 -10.78 12.05 34.63
C GLN A 656 -11.52 12.65 33.45
N ASP A 657 -12.84 12.64 33.49
CA ASP A 657 -13.65 13.32 32.47
C ASP A 657 -13.55 14.84 32.69
N LEU A 658 -12.73 15.49 31.88
CA LEU A 658 -12.54 16.94 31.93
C LEU A 658 -13.66 17.74 31.25
N ARG A 659 -14.53 17.08 30.44
CA ARG A 659 -15.59 17.76 29.69
C ARG A 659 -16.56 18.60 30.55
N PRO A 660 -16.98 18.14 31.74
CA PRO A 660 -17.82 18.98 32.62
C PRO A 660 -17.11 20.22 33.15
N LEU A 661 -15.77 20.14 33.28
CA LEU A 661 -14.94 21.27 33.74
C LEU A 661 -14.69 22.28 32.62
N LEU A 662 -14.57 21.82 31.38
CA LEU A 662 -14.34 22.67 30.21
C LEU A 662 -15.57 23.47 29.78
N ASN A 663 -16.77 22.96 30.09
CA ASN A 663 -18.05 23.61 29.78
C ASN A 663 -18.58 24.54 30.88
N ASP A 664 -17.94 24.55 32.06
CA ASP A 664 -18.31 25.38 33.22
C ASP A 664 -17.36 26.56 33.40
N ASP A 665 -17.65 27.43 34.37
CA ASP A 665 -16.84 28.62 34.70
C ASP A 665 -15.35 28.27 34.87
N THR A 666 -14.46 29.02 34.22
CA THR A 666 -12.98 28.88 34.26
C THR A 666 -12.41 28.81 35.68
N LYS A 667 -13.03 29.49 36.65
CA LYS A 667 -12.64 29.42 38.07
C LYS A 667 -12.69 28.02 38.66
N ARG A 668 -13.62 27.21 38.22
CA ARG A 668 -13.75 25.81 38.65
C ARG A 668 -12.60 24.96 38.12
N PHE A 669 -12.12 25.27 36.92
CA PHE A 669 -10.96 24.61 36.37
C PHE A 669 -9.66 25.04 37.04
N ASP A 670 -9.51 26.35 37.38
CA ASP A 670 -8.41 26.90 38.17
C ASP A 670 -8.26 26.21 39.55
N ASP A 671 -9.40 25.99 40.25
CA ASP A 671 -9.41 25.30 41.53
C ASP A 671 -9.06 23.83 41.39
N TRP A 672 -9.59 23.17 40.33
CA TRP A 672 -9.29 21.78 40.05
C TRP A 672 -7.80 21.54 39.72
N ILE A 673 -7.16 22.40 38.93
CA ILE A 673 -5.74 22.32 38.62
C ILE A 673 -4.88 22.50 39.87
N ARG A 674 -5.29 23.33 40.82
CA ARG A 674 -4.57 23.47 42.11
C ARG A 674 -4.61 22.19 42.95
N GLU A 675 -5.68 21.41 42.84
CA GLU A 675 -5.80 20.11 43.51
C GLU A 675 -5.08 18.98 42.74
N HIS A 676 -4.86 19.15 41.44
CA HIS A 676 -4.23 18.16 40.55
C HIS A 676 -3.05 18.78 39.75
N PRO A 677 -1.98 19.24 40.44
CA PRO A 677 -0.93 20.05 39.82
C PRO A 677 -0.02 19.30 38.82
N ASP A 678 -0.04 17.98 38.84
CA ASP A 678 0.77 17.12 37.97
C ASP A 678 -0.06 16.36 36.93
N HIS A 679 -1.38 16.64 36.83
CA HIS A 679 -2.26 15.94 35.92
C HIS A 679 -2.03 16.38 34.46
N PHE A 680 -1.36 15.52 33.68
CA PHE A 680 -0.87 15.88 32.33
C PHE A 680 -1.96 16.43 31.42
N ARG A 681 -3.03 15.64 31.20
CA ARG A 681 -4.14 16.05 30.32
C ARG A 681 -4.86 17.31 30.81
N GLY A 682 -4.97 17.47 32.13
CA GLY A 682 -5.55 18.68 32.74
C GLY A 682 -4.71 19.92 32.50
N LEU A 683 -3.39 19.80 32.66
CA LEU A 683 -2.46 20.90 32.41
C LEU A 683 -2.43 21.29 30.92
N MET A 684 -2.50 20.32 30.00
CA MET A 684 -2.61 20.59 28.55
C MET A 684 -3.88 21.38 28.20
N ALA A 685 -5.04 20.93 28.71
CA ALA A 685 -6.29 21.63 28.53
C ALA A 685 -6.27 23.02 29.16
N TYR A 686 -5.67 23.13 30.35
CA TYR A 686 -5.55 24.41 31.05
C TYR A 686 -4.65 25.40 30.31
N ALA A 687 -3.53 24.93 29.73
CA ALA A 687 -2.68 25.77 28.89
C ALA A 687 -3.44 26.35 27.69
N THR A 688 -4.30 25.57 27.07
CA THR A 688 -5.17 26.06 25.98
C THR A 688 -6.10 27.17 26.45
N ILE A 689 -6.80 26.98 27.57
CA ILE A 689 -7.69 28.00 28.16
C ILE A 689 -6.91 29.28 28.51
N LEU A 690 -5.77 29.14 29.17
CA LEU A 690 -4.94 30.29 29.56
C LEU A 690 -4.43 31.07 28.34
N SER A 691 -4.14 30.37 27.26
CA SER A 691 -3.74 31.01 26.00
C SER A 691 -4.90 31.81 25.39
N GLU A 692 -6.10 31.23 25.34
CA GLU A 692 -7.30 31.90 24.83
C GLU A 692 -7.70 33.12 25.66
N GLU A 693 -7.55 33.02 26.98
CA GLU A 693 -7.81 34.12 27.93
C GLU A 693 -6.67 35.14 28.01
N ASN A 694 -5.54 34.93 27.33
CA ASN A 694 -4.35 35.78 27.40
C ASN A 694 -3.76 35.91 28.84
N ARG A 695 -3.90 34.88 29.68
CA ARG A 695 -3.33 34.80 31.04
C ARG A 695 -1.87 34.37 31.00
N THR A 696 -1.04 35.20 30.43
CA THR A 696 0.34 34.91 30.00
C THR A 696 1.25 34.40 31.15
N ALA A 697 1.16 34.96 32.37
CA ALA A 697 2.02 34.56 33.50
C ALA A 697 1.66 33.15 34.02
N GLU A 698 0.40 32.81 34.03
CA GLU A 698 -0.09 31.50 34.43
C GLU A 698 0.17 30.46 33.34
N LEU A 699 0.01 30.84 32.08
CA LEU A 699 0.37 30.02 30.91
C LEU A 699 1.86 29.65 30.99
N GLU A 700 2.76 30.59 31.19
CA GLU A 700 4.20 30.32 31.34
C GLU A 700 4.45 29.28 32.44
N THR A 701 3.80 29.44 33.59
CA THR A 701 3.96 28.53 34.73
C THR A 701 3.46 27.12 34.39
N THR A 702 2.32 27.03 33.76
CA THR A 702 1.68 25.76 33.33
C THR A 702 2.55 25.04 32.30
N LEU A 703 3.05 25.75 31.29
CA LEU A 703 3.89 25.18 30.23
C LEU A 703 5.23 24.70 30.81
N LYS A 704 5.86 25.45 31.75
CA LYS A 704 7.05 24.98 32.46
C LYS A 704 6.79 23.70 33.24
N LYS A 705 5.62 23.62 33.89
CA LYS A 705 5.25 22.43 34.64
C LYS A 705 5.05 21.23 33.72
N LEU A 706 4.43 21.40 32.55
CA LEU A 706 4.28 20.35 31.53
C LEU A 706 5.64 19.83 31.03
N VAL A 707 6.59 20.74 30.76
CA VAL A 707 7.95 20.36 30.33
C VAL A 707 8.67 19.63 31.48
N GLU A 708 8.48 20.03 32.74
CA GLU A 708 9.07 19.37 33.90
C GLU A 708 8.57 17.94 34.09
N ILE A 709 7.24 17.71 33.99
CA ILE A 709 6.63 16.40 34.26
C ILE A 709 6.77 15.43 33.11
N TYR A 710 6.82 15.93 31.85
CA TYR A 710 7.04 15.11 30.67
C TYR A 710 7.88 15.87 29.60
N PRO A 711 9.20 15.93 29.78
CA PRO A 711 10.10 16.69 28.90
C PRO A 711 10.21 16.11 27.49
N GLU A 712 9.94 14.82 27.30
CA GLU A 712 10.07 14.13 26.02
C GLU A 712 8.81 14.20 25.13
N TYR A 713 7.83 15.01 25.50
CA TYR A 713 6.61 15.14 24.70
C TYR A 713 6.83 15.96 23.42
N THR A 714 6.65 15.32 22.26
CA THR A 714 6.85 15.90 20.91
C THR A 714 5.57 16.06 20.10
N GLY A 715 4.39 15.92 20.72
CA GLY A 715 3.11 16.12 20.03
C GLY A 715 2.97 17.53 19.47
N ALA A 716 2.05 17.72 18.52
CA ALA A 716 1.84 19.01 17.83
C ALA A 716 1.49 20.18 18.78
N ASP A 717 0.96 19.85 19.94
CA ASP A 717 0.57 20.80 20.99
C ASP A 717 1.59 20.86 22.14
N ASN A 718 2.85 20.45 21.90
CA ASN A 718 3.86 20.34 22.98
C ASN A 718 4.16 21.68 23.66
N ALA A 719 4.34 21.57 24.95
CA ALA A 719 4.55 22.72 25.84
C ALA A 719 5.87 23.47 25.55
N ALA A 720 6.90 22.76 25.06
CA ALA A 720 8.20 23.37 24.77
C ALA A 720 8.11 24.37 23.63
N GLN A 721 7.43 24.02 22.51
CA GLN A 721 7.24 24.96 21.40
C GLN A 721 6.33 26.14 21.78
N GLN A 722 5.25 25.88 22.54
CA GLN A 722 4.39 26.96 23.05
C GLN A 722 5.16 27.91 23.96
N LEU A 723 6.01 27.38 24.85
CA LEU A 723 6.84 28.17 25.74
C LEU A 723 7.91 28.98 24.99
N ALA A 724 8.52 28.38 23.96
CA ALA A 724 9.45 29.08 23.06
C ALA A 724 8.77 30.26 22.34
N GLN A 725 7.57 30.02 21.80
CA GLN A 725 6.78 31.08 21.15
C GLN A 725 6.41 32.21 22.12
N LEU A 726 6.09 31.87 23.40
CA LEU A 726 5.82 32.83 24.43
C LEU A 726 7.05 33.70 24.72
N TYR A 727 8.24 33.08 24.86
CA TYR A 727 9.50 33.79 25.09
C TYR A 727 9.91 34.65 23.90
N GLN A 728 9.71 34.18 22.67
CA GLN A 728 9.94 34.94 21.45
C GLN A 728 9.10 36.23 21.43
N ASN A 729 7.80 36.13 21.74
CA ASN A 729 6.89 37.28 21.81
C ASN A 729 7.29 38.28 22.89
N GLN A 730 7.88 37.79 23.98
CA GLN A 730 8.40 38.62 25.06
C GLN A 730 9.85 39.11 24.84
N LYS A 731 10.49 38.71 23.74
CA LYS A 731 11.90 39.00 23.41
C LYS A 731 12.89 38.44 24.45
N ARG A 732 12.54 37.34 25.08
CA ARG A 732 13.36 36.61 26.08
C ARG A 732 14.15 35.55 25.35
N PHE A 733 15.07 35.97 24.47
CA PHE A 733 15.77 35.10 23.54
C PHE A 733 16.67 34.05 24.18
N ALA A 734 17.20 34.30 25.37
CA ALA A 734 18.02 33.32 26.08
C ALA A 734 17.18 32.11 26.58
N GLU A 735 16.01 32.39 27.13
CA GLU A 735 15.09 31.35 27.61
C GLU A 735 14.43 30.63 26.41
N GLU A 736 14.09 31.33 25.31
CA GLU A 736 13.64 30.76 24.08
C GLU A 736 14.66 29.74 23.53
N GLN A 737 15.92 30.14 23.46
CA GLN A 737 17.00 29.27 22.97
C GLN A 737 17.13 28.02 23.82
N GLN A 738 17.19 28.15 25.16
CA GLN A 738 17.33 27.00 26.03
C GLN A 738 16.24 25.96 25.83
N ILE A 739 14.97 26.37 25.77
CA ILE A 739 13.86 25.43 25.62
C ILE A 739 13.83 24.80 24.21
N LEU A 740 14.23 25.56 23.18
CA LEU A 740 14.35 25.03 21.81
C LEU A 740 15.52 24.04 21.69
N GLU A 741 16.66 24.26 22.36
CA GLU A 741 17.77 23.31 22.41
C GLU A 741 17.37 21.99 23.09
N GLU A 742 16.61 22.05 24.17
CA GLU A 742 16.06 20.87 24.84
C GLU A 742 15.10 20.11 23.91
N HIS A 743 14.20 20.81 23.25
CA HIS A 743 13.26 20.20 22.28
C HIS A 743 13.95 19.65 21.03
N ALA A 744 14.91 20.36 20.47
CA ALA A 744 15.71 19.92 19.31
C ALA A 744 16.46 18.60 19.55
N ARG A 745 16.82 18.31 20.81
CA ARG A 745 17.53 17.10 21.20
C ARG A 745 16.65 15.85 21.14
N ILE A 746 15.35 16.01 21.43
CA ILE A 746 14.38 14.93 21.56
C ILE A 746 13.52 14.73 20.31
N ASN A 747 13.45 15.70 19.41
CA ASN A 747 12.65 15.64 18.19
C ASN A 747 13.55 15.76 16.95
N PRO A 748 13.90 14.65 16.29
CA PRO A 748 14.79 14.64 15.14
C PRO A 748 14.14 15.21 13.85
N ASP A 749 12.84 15.44 13.86
CA ASP A 749 12.05 15.96 12.72
C ASP A 749 11.68 17.45 12.89
N ALA A 750 12.18 18.11 13.93
CA ALA A 750 11.78 19.46 14.30
C ALA A 750 12.41 20.56 13.41
N LEU A 751 12.10 20.59 12.13
CA LEU A 751 12.69 21.50 11.15
C LEU A 751 12.53 22.98 11.55
N GLU A 752 11.34 23.39 11.97
CA GLU A 752 11.08 24.77 12.39
C GLU A 752 11.90 25.19 13.60
N VAL A 753 12.09 24.27 14.56
CA VAL A 753 12.92 24.48 15.74
C VAL A 753 14.39 24.67 15.33
N TYR A 754 14.89 23.83 14.43
CA TYR A 754 16.26 23.97 13.92
C TYR A 754 16.46 25.31 13.19
N GLN A 755 15.51 25.71 12.35
CA GLN A 755 15.57 27.00 11.65
C GLN A 755 15.61 28.15 12.66
N ARG A 756 14.78 28.11 13.70
CA ARG A 756 14.75 29.15 14.70
C ARG A 756 16.03 29.20 15.54
N LEU A 757 16.58 28.07 15.92
CA LEU A 757 17.87 27.99 16.61
C LEU A 757 19.02 28.54 15.74
N ILE A 758 19.03 28.26 14.43
CA ILE A 758 19.99 28.83 13.49
C ILE A 758 19.95 30.36 13.52
N GLU A 759 18.75 30.98 13.52
CA GLU A 759 18.61 32.43 13.60
C GLU A 759 19.19 33.00 14.92
N LEU A 760 18.89 32.36 16.08
CA LEU A 760 19.36 32.77 17.38
C LEU A 760 20.89 32.67 17.49
N TYR A 761 21.48 31.58 17.03
CA TYR A 761 22.94 31.38 17.02
C TYR A 761 23.65 32.33 16.05
N GLN A 762 23.05 32.63 14.88
CA GLN A 762 23.59 33.64 13.95
C GLN A 762 23.66 35.02 14.58
N GLN A 763 22.64 35.44 15.37
CA GLN A 763 22.64 36.72 16.11
C GLN A 763 23.74 36.79 17.16
N GLN A 764 24.11 35.64 17.72
CA GLN A 764 25.18 35.52 18.71
C GLN A 764 26.58 35.29 18.09
N GLU A 765 26.65 35.16 16.76
CA GLU A 765 27.85 34.79 16.04
C GLU A 765 28.47 33.43 16.46
N ASP A 766 27.64 32.52 17.05
CA ASP A 766 28.06 31.15 17.38
C ASP A 766 27.97 30.25 16.13
N TRP A 767 29.00 30.39 15.27
CA TRP A 767 29.06 29.64 14.01
C TRP A 767 29.21 28.13 14.20
N SER A 768 29.72 27.69 15.37
CA SER A 768 29.80 26.25 15.66
C SER A 768 28.41 25.63 15.89
N ALA A 769 27.58 26.32 16.67
CA ALA A 769 26.21 25.91 16.93
C ALA A 769 25.35 25.99 15.67
N VAL A 770 25.50 27.06 14.85
CA VAL A 770 24.85 27.16 13.54
C VAL A 770 25.20 25.97 12.65
N TYR A 771 26.50 25.60 12.57
CA TYR A 771 26.94 24.45 11.77
C TYR A 771 26.24 23.15 12.17
N GLN A 772 26.22 22.84 13.45
CA GLN A 772 25.61 21.62 13.98
C GLN A 772 24.10 21.59 13.70
N THR A 773 23.43 22.70 14.00
CA THR A 773 21.96 22.80 13.84
C THR A 773 21.55 22.78 12.35
N ALA A 774 22.34 23.39 11.47
CA ALA A 774 22.09 23.36 10.04
C ALA A 774 22.19 21.94 9.46
N HIS A 775 23.08 21.10 10.00
CA HIS A 775 23.12 19.68 9.63
C HIS A 775 21.90 18.90 10.10
N LEU A 776 21.35 19.22 11.27
CA LEU A 776 20.08 18.62 11.74
C LEU A 776 18.91 19.03 10.84
N ALA A 777 18.82 20.32 10.50
CA ALA A 777 17.82 20.81 9.55
C ALA A 777 17.94 20.14 8.16
N HIS A 778 19.16 19.93 7.71
CA HIS A 778 19.46 19.25 6.44
C HIS A 778 19.08 17.76 6.46
N ALA A 779 19.16 17.09 7.62
CA ALA A 779 18.71 15.70 7.77
C ALA A 779 17.18 15.55 7.66
N VAL A 780 16.41 16.62 7.88
CA VAL A 780 14.96 16.65 7.72
C VAL A 780 14.61 17.10 6.29
N ASN A 781 15.12 18.26 5.88
CA ASN A 781 14.83 18.82 4.55
C ASN A 781 16.09 19.44 3.92
N PRO A 782 16.85 18.68 3.12
CA PRO A 782 18.03 19.16 2.40
C PRO A 782 17.66 20.13 1.26
N LEU A 783 16.39 20.21 0.85
CA LEU A 783 15.90 21.08 -0.21
C LEU A 783 15.52 22.47 0.29
N ASN A 784 15.59 22.73 1.60
CA ASN A 784 15.32 24.02 2.18
C ASN A 784 16.47 25.00 1.88
N GLN A 785 16.18 26.07 1.10
CA GLN A 785 17.20 27.02 0.63
C GLN A 785 17.85 27.81 1.77
N ASP A 786 17.08 28.18 2.82
CA ASP A 786 17.59 28.97 3.94
C ASP A 786 18.56 28.16 4.81
N SER A 787 18.24 26.90 5.05
CA SER A 787 19.14 25.95 5.73
C SER A 787 20.43 25.74 4.96
N GLN A 788 20.37 25.59 3.64
CA GLN A 788 21.54 25.48 2.77
C GLN A 788 22.39 26.76 2.78
N LEU A 789 21.75 27.93 2.76
CA LEU A 789 22.46 29.22 2.83
C LEU A 789 23.15 29.42 4.18
N SER A 790 22.48 29.03 5.25
CA SER A 790 23.06 29.04 6.60
C SER A 790 24.28 28.12 6.70
N LEU A 791 24.18 26.92 6.15
CA LEU A 791 25.31 25.98 6.08
C LEU A 791 26.46 26.54 5.26
N ALA A 792 26.21 27.04 4.04
CA ALA A 792 27.23 27.60 3.15
C ALA A 792 27.96 28.80 3.78
N THR A 793 27.21 29.70 4.40
CA THR A 793 27.76 30.90 5.06
C THR A 793 28.59 30.52 6.27
N THR A 794 28.09 29.58 7.09
CA THR A 794 28.78 29.10 8.29
C THR A 794 30.07 28.35 7.93
N CYS A 795 30.01 27.45 6.96
CA CYS A 795 31.21 26.75 6.49
C CYS A 795 32.26 27.72 5.94
N THR A 796 31.83 28.80 5.27
CA THR A 796 32.72 29.85 4.80
C THR A 796 33.42 30.56 5.99
N ARG A 797 32.68 30.84 7.06
CA ARG A 797 33.23 31.51 8.25
C ARG A 797 34.16 30.62 9.07
N LEU A 798 33.88 29.32 9.11
CA LEU A 798 34.67 28.31 9.79
C LEU A 798 35.86 27.81 8.94
N ASP A 799 36.13 28.38 7.76
CA ASP A 799 37.13 27.98 6.76
C ASP A 799 37.00 26.50 6.30
N ARG A 800 35.77 25.96 6.33
CA ARG A 800 35.40 24.65 5.80
C ARG A 800 35.07 24.76 4.31
N ARG A 801 36.10 25.06 3.50
CA ARG A 801 35.93 25.50 2.11
C ARG A 801 35.20 24.53 1.23
N GLN A 802 35.53 23.24 1.30
CA GLN A 802 34.89 22.23 0.43
C GLN A 802 33.39 22.06 0.76
N GLU A 803 33.04 22.01 2.03
CA GLU A 803 31.64 21.96 2.47
C GLU A 803 30.87 23.24 2.07
N ALA A 804 31.48 24.40 2.21
CA ALA A 804 30.89 25.66 1.75
C ALA A 804 30.61 25.64 0.22
N ILE A 805 31.57 25.16 -0.57
CA ILE A 805 31.38 25.02 -2.03
C ILE A 805 30.27 24.04 -2.35
N GLN A 806 30.17 22.91 -1.64
CA GLN A 806 29.09 21.94 -1.82
C GLN A 806 27.73 22.55 -1.50
N ALA A 807 27.61 23.24 -0.37
CA ALA A 807 26.36 23.89 0.03
C ALA A 807 25.95 25.01 -0.96
N TYR A 808 26.90 25.85 -1.43
CA TYR A 808 26.60 26.81 -2.49
C TYR A 808 26.19 26.14 -3.81
N ARG A 809 26.76 25.02 -4.20
CA ARG A 809 26.31 24.24 -5.37
C ARG A 809 24.92 23.68 -5.19
N ALA A 810 24.60 23.20 -3.99
CA ALA A 810 23.25 22.76 -3.63
C ALA A 810 22.23 23.91 -3.80
N ILE A 811 22.57 25.12 -3.33
CA ILE A 811 21.73 26.30 -3.53
C ILE A 811 21.55 26.58 -5.03
N LEU A 812 22.60 26.50 -5.85
CA LEU A 812 22.44 26.69 -7.31
C LEU A 812 21.52 25.64 -7.93
N ALA A 813 21.55 24.41 -7.46
CA ALA A 813 20.64 23.37 -7.91
C ALA A 813 19.18 23.65 -7.50
N LEU A 814 18.96 24.41 -6.41
CA LEU A 814 17.64 24.88 -5.98
C LEU A 814 17.11 26.07 -6.79
N ASP A 815 17.85 26.52 -7.82
CA ASP A 815 17.48 27.62 -8.71
C ASP A 815 17.22 28.96 -7.98
N PRO A 816 18.17 29.51 -7.20
CA PRO A 816 17.98 30.70 -6.41
C PRO A 816 17.88 31.95 -7.28
N HIS A 817 17.16 32.97 -6.78
CA HIS A 817 17.05 34.27 -7.47
C HIS A 817 18.39 35.04 -7.57
N ASN A 818 19.33 34.81 -6.64
CA ASN A 818 20.61 35.50 -6.53
C ASN A 818 21.81 34.69 -7.05
N LYS A 819 21.64 33.99 -8.18
CA LYS A 819 22.69 33.12 -8.77
C LYS A 819 24.04 33.80 -8.89
N ALA A 820 24.06 35.06 -9.25
CA ALA A 820 25.32 35.84 -9.40
C ALA A 820 26.13 35.89 -8.09
N GLU A 821 25.48 36.15 -6.97
CA GLU A 821 26.13 36.17 -5.65
C GLU A 821 26.68 34.77 -5.31
N ILE A 822 25.88 33.72 -5.53
CA ILE A 822 26.30 32.35 -5.21
C ILE A 822 27.53 31.93 -6.05
N HIS A 823 27.52 32.25 -7.37
CA HIS A 823 28.68 31.99 -8.20
C HIS A 823 29.92 32.80 -7.74
N TYR A 824 29.73 34.03 -7.29
CA TYR A 824 30.81 34.85 -6.75
C TYR A 824 31.38 34.23 -5.46
N GLN A 825 30.56 33.75 -4.54
CA GLN A 825 31.03 33.07 -3.31
C GLN A 825 31.80 31.80 -3.62
N ILE A 826 31.32 30.97 -4.55
CA ILE A 826 32.08 29.79 -5.02
C ILE A 826 33.42 30.19 -5.62
N ALA A 827 33.45 31.26 -6.44
CA ALA A 827 34.69 31.74 -7.03
C ALA A 827 35.69 32.21 -5.97
N ARG A 828 35.25 32.91 -4.95
CA ARG A 828 36.09 33.32 -3.82
C ARG A 828 36.73 32.14 -3.10
N LEU A 829 35.94 31.12 -2.83
CA LEU A 829 36.42 29.91 -2.13
C LEU A 829 37.42 29.11 -2.97
N LEU A 830 37.20 29.06 -4.29
CA LEU A 830 38.07 28.35 -5.24
C LEU A 830 39.34 29.12 -5.59
N LYS A 831 39.47 30.41 -5.25
CA LYS A 831 40.59 31.27 -5.67
C LYS A 831 41.96 30.68 -5.42
N SER A 832 42.16 30.09 -4.21
CA SER A 832 43.44 29.53 -3.79
C SER A 832 43.67 28.08 -4.26
N GLU A 833 42.63 27.33 -4.59
CA GLU A 833 42.68 25.91 -4.92
C GLU A 833 42.61 25.61 -6.40
N ASN A 834 41.72 26.36 -7.12
CA ASN A 834 41.49 26.13 -8.55
C ASN A 834 41.14 27.44 -9.25
N GLN A 835 42.19 28.17 -9.63
CA GLN A 835 42.04 29.46 -10.32
C GLN A 835 41.22 29.39 -11.61
N GLN A 836 41.29 28.30 -12.36
CA GLN A 836 40.53 28.15 -13.60
C GLN A 836 39.01 28.09 -13.33
N GLN A 837 38.61 27.27 -12.34
CA GLN A 837 37.21 27.21 -11.94
C GLN A 837 36.75 28.49 -11.26
N ALA A 838 37.59 29.11 -10.41
CA ALA A 838 37.29 30.41 -9.84
C ALA A 838 36.99 31.46 -10.92
N LYS A 839 37.85 31.56 -11.98
CA LYS A 839 37.61 32.45 -13.11
C LYS A 839 36.33 32.13 -13.85
N ARG A 840 35.99 30.81 -14.07
CA ARG A 840 34.76 30.40 -14.71
C ARG A 840 33.54 30.85 -13.93
N HIS A 841 33.49 30.61 -12.62
CA HIS A 841 32.39 31.06 -11.76
C HIS A 841 32.28 32.58 -11.68
N THR A 842 33.43 33.31 -11.67
CA THR A 842 33.43 34.76 -11.72
C THR A 842 32.81 35.31 -13.00
N LEU A 843 33.11 34.68 -14.14
CA LEU A 843 32.53 35.08 -15.44
C LEU A 843 31.02 34.78 -15.48
N ILE A 844 30.57 33.64 -14.96
CA ILE A 844 29.14 33.31 -14.85
C ILE A 844 28.42 34.35 -13.96
N ALA A 845 29.02 34.74 -12.82
CA ALA A 845 28.47 35.78 -11.96
C ALA A 845 28.30 37.14 -12.70
N LEU A 846 29.26 37.49 -13.53
CA LEU A 846 29.22 38.73 -14.35
C LEU A 846 28.25 38.62 -15.54
N GLU A 847 28.04 37.44 -16.08
CA GLU A 847 27.01 37.18 -17.10
C GLU A 847 25.60 37.39 -16.52
N GLN A 848 25.34 36.90 -15.32
CA GLN A 848 24.08 37.08 -14.60
C GLN A 848 23.87 38.51 -14.10
N ALA A 849 24.95 39.16 -13.64
CA ALA A 849 24.94 40.52 -13.11
C ALA A 849 26.13 41.32 -13.64
N PRO A 850 26.03 41.95 -14.84
CA PRO A 850 27.17 42.67 -15.48
C PRO A 850 27.74 43.83 -14.68
N ARG A 851 27.01 44.37 -13.72
CA ARG A 851 27.45 45.49 -12.85
C ARG A 851 27.93 45.06 -11.48
N PHE A 852 28.16 43.75 -11.26
CA PHE A 852 28.60 43.21 -9.98
C PHE A 852 30.05 43.56 -9.71
N ARG A 853 30.28 44.71 -9.00
CA ARG A 853 31.61 45.30 -8.75
C ARG A 853 32.57 44.30 -8.08
N ALA A 854 32.11 43.55 -7.08
CA ALA A 854 33.00 42.61 -6.37
C ALA A 854 33.49 41.47 -7.29
N ALA A 855 32.67 40.97 -8.20
CA ALA A 855 33.08 39.98 -9.18
C ALA A 855 34.07 40.54 -10.22
N HIS A 856 33.93 41.82 -10.63
CA HIS A 856 34.94 42.48 -11.47
C HIS A 856 36.29 42.56 -10.76
N LEU A 857 36.33 42.93 -9.48
CA LEU A 857 37.57 42.98 -8.70
C LEU A 857 38.24 41.61 -8.61
N LEU A 858 37.44 40.60 -8.31
CA LEU A 858 37.94 39.21 -8.26
C LEU A 858 38.48 38.73 -9.62
N LEU A 859 37.83 39.09 -10.72
CA LEU A 859 38.31 38.76 -12.06
C LEU A 859 39.66 39.43 -12.36
N LEU A 860 39.87 40.66 -11.96
CA LEU A 860 41.14 41.38 -12.09
C LEU A 860 42.23 40.67 -11.27
N GLU A 861 41.99 40.32 -10.04
CA GLU A 861 42.91 39.56 -9.20
C GLU A 861 43.31 38.22 -9.84
N LEU A 862 42.37 37.43 -10.29
CA LEU A 862 42.58 36.13 -10.95
C LEU A 862 43.30 36.24 -12.29
N THR A 863 43.31 37.42 -12.92
CA THR A 863 44.02 37.67 -14.20
C THR A 863 45.42 38.27 -13.99
N THR A 864 45.64 39.08 -12.93
CA THR A 864 46.94 39.67 -12.62
C THR A 864 47.91 38.70 -11.94
N GLU A 865 47.47 37.79 -11.13
CA GLU A 865 48.32 36.74 -10.56
C GLU A 865 48.93 35.81 -11.62
N ASN A 866 48.36 35.70 -12.82
CA ASN A 866 48.92 34.97 -13.97
C ASN A 866 49.89 35.80 -14.81
N ALA A 867 50.05 37.07 -14.50
CA ALA A 867 50.91 38.04 -15.24
C ALA A 867 52.27 38.28 -14.56
N THR A 868 52.79 37.36 -13.74
CA THR A 868 54.20 37.41 -13.30
C THR A 868 55.09 37.25 -14.52
N PRO A 869 56.06 38.19 -14.75
CA PRO A 869 56.79 38.26 -16.03
C PRO A 869 57.71 37.05 -16.19
N ARG A 870 57.63 36.40 -17.35
CA ARG A 870 58.77 35.66 -17.93
C ARG A 870 59.86 36.69 -18.25
N SER A 871 60.57 37.19 -17.23
CA SER A 871 61.77 37.99 -17.43
C SER A 871 62.79 37.50 -16.43
N GLN A 872 63.63 36.60 -16.90
CA GLN A 872 65.09 36.50 -16.68
C GLN A 872 65.52 35.06 -17.03
N ARG A 873 65.68 34.79 -18.30
CA ARG A 873 66.72 33.90 -18.81
C ARG A 873 67.29 34.58 -20.00
N ASN A 874 68.39 35.33 -19.75
CA ASN A 874 69.46 35.52 -20.67
C ASN A 874 70.71 34.99 -20.02
#